data_d5384d3aaf33b8d3a6fe64b4481d2005
#
_entry.id   d5384d3aaf33b8d3a6fe64b4481d2005
#
_cell.length_a   1.000
_cell.length_b   1.000
_cell.length_c   1.000
_cell.angle_alpha   90.00
_cell.angle_beta   90.00
_cell.angle_gamma   90.00
#
_symmetry.space_group_name_H-M   'P 1'
#
loop_
_entity.id
_entity.type
_entity.pdbx_description
1 polymer ?
#
loop_
_entity_poly.entity_id
_entity_poly.type
_entity_poly.pdbx_seq_one_letter_code
_entity_poly.pdbx_strand_id
1 'polypeptide(L)'
;MKRQLFLAGISLILGGMPMLAQDISPVNSVSYEWKSVPIVGGGFVDGIVFHPEAPGVRYCRTDMGGAYRWDAASNQWTPLLDWISLDESNLQGVESIAIDPQNPQNVYIACGTYTSSSNGAILCSYDGGRTFARIDVPFTMGGNENGRGNGERMMVDPQNGNIIYMGTRLHGLWRSMDKGQSWARVVSFPDVSEKFNPADRAAWGNRGSGIVCIVYDVQGTQDGRGTRDIYVAASLMGRENLFVSHDYGESWQPVEGQPVQYRPTHMVLTGDGQLVLTYGDTPGPSQMEDGGVWKYDIRKDKWTDISPVRLSDGGKAGFGYAAVSVDARNPKHLIASTHSLGGKHGYKSDEMFRTTDGGKSWKPIFKTGYEYDYSKAPYTEVAPLHWMFDIEIDPADAEHAMFTTGFGGWETFNLSAVERGEPVKWSIMSAGIEETVPLELYAPEKGARLISGIGDYGGFTHFDLNRPDSLGSHANPHFGNTNGVTGAWLKQDLIVRVGTLFGHQPGAKTISYSEDGGRHWTMCATVPTEKSRNGHIAVAADGSSWIWTPDRSEAYLTRDKGASWQSCRGLPKNIRIIADKVNPQRFYAVDAVAEILYSSEDGGATFHADTLNLTVKRFQRGNAGAAVRRGDPRGGQDRIYATPGHEKDLWIAAYDGSVSYTHLTLPTICSV
;
A
#
# COMPACT_ATOMS: atom_id res chain seq x y z
N MET A 1 32.68 -26.33 41.28
CA MET A 1 32.36 -27.22 42.44
C MET A 1 30.95 -27.75 42.26
N LYS A 2 30.86 -29.06 42.18
CA LYS A 2 29.63 -29.87 42.06
C LYS A 2 28.69 -29.69 43.26
N ARG A 3 27.40 -29.73 43.07
CA ARG A 3 26.47 -30.45 43.94
C ARG A 3 25.23 -30.87 43.17
N GLN A 4 25.14 -32.14 42.89
CA GLN A 4 23.92 -32.90 42.64
C GLN A 4 23.13 -33.03 43.95
N LEU A 5 21.82 -33.06 43.85
CA LEU A 5 20.94 -33.64 44.84
C LEU A 5 19.87 -34.47 44.14
N PHE A 6 19.94 -35.78 44.44
CA PHE A 6 18.91 -36.78 44.18
C PHE A 6 17.72 -36.58 45.12
N LEU A 7 16.52 -36.83 44.61
CA LEU A 7 15.43 -37.33 45.47
C LEU A 7 14.55 -38.29 44.65
N ALA A 8 14.34 -39.42 45.29
CA ALA A 8 13.69 -40.62 44.77
C ALA A 8 12.16 -40.59 44.91
N GLY A 9 11.53 -41.17 44.00
CA GLY A 9 10.41 -42.00 43.78
C GLY A 9 9.21 -42.04 44.73
N ILE A 10 8.01 -41.99 44.09
CA ILE A 10 6.85 -42.82 44.45
C ILE A 10 6.15 -43.19 43.13
N SER A 11 6.14 -44.49 42.83
CA SER A 11 5.37 -45.11 41.77
C SER A 11 3.91 -45.25 42.20
N LEU A 12 2.98 -44.74 41.37
CA LEU A 12 1.60 -45.19 41.38
C LEU A 12 1.32 -45.77 40.00
N ILE A 13 1.13 -47.06 39.96
CA ILE A 13 0.70 -47.84 38.81
C ILE A 13 -0.80 -47.61 38.65
N LEU A 14 -1.20 -46.93 37.58
CA LEU A 14 -2.53 -47.02 37.02
C LEU A 14 -2.35 -47.46 35.56
N GLY A 15 -2.88 -48.63 35.27
CA GLY A 15 -2.83 -49.24 33.94
C GLY A 15 -3.53 -48.37 32.91
N GLY A 16 -2.75 -47.72 32.06
CA GLY A 16 -3.20 -47.14 30.81
C GLY A 16 -2.64 -47.97 29.67
N MET A 17 -3.50 -48.43 28.78
CA MET A 17 -3.07 -49.06 27.54
C MET A 17 -2.04 -48.19 26.84
N PRO A 18 -0.99 -48.75 26.22
CA PRO A 18 -0.06 -47.96 25.44
C PRO A 18 -0.80 -47.44 24.21
N MET A 19 -1.04 -46.13 24.14
CA MET A 19 -1.22 -45.45 22.87
C MET A 19 0.08 -45.66 22.11
N LEU A 20 0.01 -46.45 21.05
CA LEU A 20 1.07 -46.47 20.03
C LEU A 20 1.17 -45.07 19.48
N ALA A 21 2.14 -44.29 19.92
CA ALA A 21 2.60 -43.14 19.17
C ALA A 21 2.98 -43.65 17.78
N GLN A 22 2.23 -43.29 16.76
CA GLN A 22 2.73 -43.46 15.39
C GLN A 22 4.07 -42.73 15.30
N ASP A 23 5.11 -43.48 14.92
CA ASP A 23 6.39 -42.90 14.56
C ASP A 23 6.14 -41.89 13.42
N ILE A 24 6.10 -40.63 13.79
CA ILE A 24 6.15 -39.55 12.81
C ILE A 24 7.56 -39.61 12.25
N SER A 25 7.73 -40.18 11.05
CA SER A 25 8.99 -40.10 10.34
C SER A 25 9.43 -38.64 10.33
N PRO A 26 10.68 -38.32 10.72
CA PRO A 26 11.12 -36.94 10.73
C PRO A 26 10.90 -36.36 9.34
N VAL A 27 10.12 -35.29 9.25
CA VAL A 27 9.94 -34.55 8.00
C VAL A 27 11.34 -34.14 7.56
N ASN A 28 11.81 -34.69 6.43
CA ASN A 28 13.09 -34.30 5.89
C ASN A 28 13.09 -32.79 5.73
N SER A 29 13.95 -32.10 6.49
CA SER A 29 14.11 -30.67 6.33
C SER A 29 14.64 -30.38 4.93
N VAL A 30 13.87 -29.64 4.15
CA VAL A 30 14.29 -29.16 2.83
C VAL A 30 14.75 -27.72 3.00
N SER A 31 15.95 -27.40 2.54
CA SER A 31 16.39 -26.01 2.48
C SER A 31 15.53 -25.26 1.48
N TYR A 32 15.08 -24.08 1.84
CA TYR A 32 14.27 -23.21 0.98
C TYR A 32 14.78 -21.77 1.07
N GLU A 33 14.49 -21.01 0.05
CA GLU A 33 14.79 -19.59 -0.05
C GLU A 33 13.49 -18.84 -0.36
N TRP A 34 13.24 -17.76 0.37
CA TRP A 34 12.14 -16.86 0.06
C TRP A 34 12.55 -15.92 -1.07
N LYS A 35 11.68 -15.79 -2.06
CA LYS A 35 11.84 -14.84 -3.18
C LYS A 35 10.53 -14.13 -3.46
N SER A 36 10.61 -12.84 -3.77
CA SER A 36 9.47 -12.11 -4.30
C SER A 36 9.13 -12.60 -5.70
N VAL A 37 7.84 -12.65 -6.01
CA VAL A 37 7.34 -12.89 -7.37
C VAL A 37 7.15 -11.51 -8.00
N PRO A 38 8.01 -11.07 -8.94
CA PRO A 38 7.95 -9.72 -9.46
C PRO A 38 6.71 -9.49 -10.31
N ILE A 39 6.00 -8.44 -9.95
CA ILE A 39 4.86 -7.87 -10.67
C ILE A 39 5.22 -6.45 -11.14
N VAL A 40 6.20 -5.83 -10.46
CA VAL A 40 6.52 -4.40 -10.53
C VAL A 40 5.30 -3.58 -10.05
N GLY A 41 4.60 -4.15 -9.06
CA GLY A 41 3.39 -3.60 -8.48
C GLY A 41 3.72 -2.57 -7.42
N GLY A 42 3.96 -1.33 -7.83
CA GLY A 42 4.44 -0.27 -6.95
C GLY A 42 3.45 0.16 -5.86
N GLY A 43 2.17 -0.24 -5.92
CA GLY A 43 1.16 0.24 -4.98
C GLY A 43 1.06 1.75 -4.96
N PHE A 44 0.71 2.35 -3.82
CA PHE A 44 0.80 3.79 -3.67
C PHE A 44 2.19 4.20 -3.16
N VAL A 45 3.09 4.49 -4.11
CA VAL A 45 4.32 5.21 -3.80
C VAL A 45 3.92 6.65 -3.51
N ASP A 46 4.08 7.09 -2.28
CA ASP A 46 3.56 8.36 -1.80
C ASP A 46 4.63 9.39 -1.41
N GLY A 47 5.90 9.08 -1.66
CA GLY A 47 7.01 10.02 -1.53
C GLY A 47 8.30 9.55 -2.20
N ILE A 48 8.98 10.48 -2.90
CA ILE A 48 10.30 10.32 -3.52
C ILE A 48 11.23 11.34 -2.91
N VAL A 49 12.39 10.91 -2.44
CA VAL A 49 13.37 11.81 -1.82
C VAL A 49 14.71 11.63 -2.50
N PHE A 50 15.17 12.66 -3.21
CA PHE A 50 16.52 12.72 -3.76
C PHE A 50 17.47 13.35 -2.75
N HIS A 51 18.72 12.88 -2.71
CA HIS A 51 19.76 13.62 -1.99
C HIS A 51 20.16 14.86 -2.81
N PRO A 52 20.19 16.06 -2.20
CA PRO A 52 20.39 17.30 -2.96
C PRO A 52 21.76 17.40 -3.64
N GLU A 53 22.82 16.78 -3.09
CA GLU A 53 24.20 16.93 -3.53
C GLU A 53 24.88 15.60 -3.92
N ALA A 54 24.28 14.44 -3.68
CA ALA A 54 24.82 13.13 -4.03
C ALA A 54 24.03 12.49 -5.17
N PRO A 55 24.46 12.64 -6.44
CA PRO A 55 23.75 12.10 -7.59
C PRO A 55 23.49 10.60 -7.48
N GLY A 56 22.27 10.18 -7.83
CA GLY A 56 21.85 8.78 -7.80
C GLY A 56 21.44 8.25 -6.42
N VAL A 57 21.67 9.01 -5.34
CA VAL A 57 21.12 8.67 -4.01
C VAL A 57 19.69 9.14 -3.91
N ARG A 58 18.77 8.16 -3.91
CA ARG A 58 17.34 8.44 -3.79
C ARG A 58 16.63 7.32 -3.04
N TYR A 59 15.54 7.70 -2.38
CA TYR A 59 14.67 6.81 -1.62
C TYR A 59 13.23 7.05 -2.04
N CYS A 60 12.37 6.06 -1.82
CA CYS A 60 10.93 6.27 -1.89
C CYS A 60 10.24 5.57 -0.73
N ARG A 61 9.03 6.01 -0.43
CA ARG A 61 8.15 5.45 0.60
C ARG A 61 6.80 5.10 0.02
N THR A 62 6.16 4.14 0.67
CA THR A 62 4.83 3.69 0.32
C THR A 62 3.93 3.73 1.56
N ASP A 63 2.63 3.70 1.34
CA ASP A 63 1.66 3.80 2.44
C ASP A 63 1.60 2.53 3.31
N MET A 64 1.96 1.36 2.78
CA MET A 64 1.89 0.08 3.50
C MET A 64 3.05 -0.89 3.24
N GLY A 65 3.80 -0.68 2.17
CA GLY A 65 4.86 -1.60 1.71
C GLY A 65 6.27 -1.22 2.17
N GLY A 66 6.41 -0.20 3.02
CA GLY A 66 7.71 0.20 3.57
C GLY A 66 8.41 1.32 2.81
N ALA A 67 9.71 1.36 2.96
CA ALA A 67 10.61 2.29 2.30
C ALA A 67 11.62 1.53 1.44
N TYR A 68 12.13 2.21 0.41
CA TYR A 68 13.02 1.63 -0.57
C TYR A 68 14.19 2.57 -0.87
N ARG A 69 15.35 1.99 -1.17
CA ARG A 69 16.52 2.70 -1.66
C ARG A 69 16.80 2.31 -3.10
N TRP A 70 17.10 3.27 -3.94
CA TRP A 70 17.54 3.01 -5.30
C TRP A 70 18.92 2.34 -5.33
N ASP A 71 19.05 1.27 -6.09
CA ASP A 71 20.31 0.64 -6.43
C ASP A 71 20.61 0.85 -7.93
N ALA A 72 21.51 1.76 -8.21
CA ALA A 72 21.90 2.09 -9.59
C ALA A 72 22.61 0.94 -10.32
N ALA A 73 23.21 0.00 -9.58
CA ALA A 73 23.92 -1.13 -10.21
C ALA A 73 22.95 -2.16 -10.77
N SER A 74 21.85 -2.44 -10.07
CA SER A 74 20.78 -3.34 -10.52
C SER A 74 19.64 -2.62 -11.26
N ASN A 75 19.63 -1.29 -11.24
CA ASN A 75 18.53 -0.45 -11.74
C ASN A 75 17.18 -0.82 -11.15
N GLN A 76 17.15 -1.01 -9.83
CA GLN A 76 15.98 -1.44 -9.07
C GLN A 76 15.93 -0.77 -7.68
N TRP A 77 14.75 -0.75 -7.09
CA TRP A 77 14.58 -0.40 -5.70
C TRP A 77 14.88 -1.60 -4.79
N THR A 78 15.58 -1.35 -3.71
CA THR A 78 15.87 -2.33 -2.66
C THR A 78 15.00 -2.04 -1.46
N PRO A 79 14.15 -2.98 -1.00
CA PRO A 79 13.33 -2.80 0.18
C PRO A 79 14.21 -2.67 1.43
N LEU A 80 13.80 -1.79 2.34
CA LEU A 80 14.53 -1.48 3.56
C LEU A 80 13.88 -2.06 4.82
N LEU A 81 12.59 -2.42 4.76
CA LEU A 81 11.79 -2.76 5.94
C LEU A 81 11.27 -4.21 5.98
N ASP A 82 11.69 -5.09 5.07
CA ASP A 82 11.23 -6.49 4.99
C ASP A 82 11.59 -7.33 6.24
N TRP A 83 12.50 -6.86 7.08
CA TRP A 83 12.85 -7.48 8.36
C TRP A 83 11.83 -7.23 9.48
N ILE A 84 10.89 -6.30 9.30
CA ILE A 84 9.86 -6.00 10.29
C ILE A 84 8.90 -7.18 10.40
N SER A 85 8.75 -7.69 11.62
CA SER A 85 7.87 -8.83 11.89
C SER A 85 6.39 -8.46 11.77
N LEU A 86 5.55 -9.51 11.63
CA LEU A 86 4.10 -9.36 11.56
C LEU A 86 3.51 -8.63 12.78
N ASP A 87 4.02 -8.89 13.97
CA ASP A 87 3.53 -8.28 15.20
C ASP A 87 3.79 -6.77 15.23
N GLU A 88 4.75 -6.30 14.44
CA GLU A 88 5.12 -4.91 14.28
C GLU A 88 4.72 -4.32 12.92
N SER A 89 3.84 -4.99 12.18
CA SER A 89 3.45 -4.61 10.81
C SER A 89 2.94 -3.18 10.65
N ASN A 90 2.49 -2.52 11.75
CA ASN A 90 2.15 -1.10 11.70
C ASN A 90 3.35 -0.22 11.32
N LEU A 91 4.59 -0.66 11.53
CA LEU A 91 5.80 0.08 11.16
C LEU A 91 6.13 0.00 9.66
N GLN A 92 5.41 -0.78 8.87
CA GLN A 92 5.59 -0.86 7.42
C GLN A 92 4.95 0.30 6.66
N GLY A 93 3.99 1.03 7.25
CA GLY A 93 3.53 2.30 6.68
C GLY A 93 4.54 3.40 6.98
N VAL A 94 4.92 4.18 5.97
CA VAL A 94 5.97 5.21 6.11
C VAL A 94 5.38 6.60 5.93
N GLU A 95 5.43 7.38 7.00
CA GLU A 95 4.90 8.76 7.02
C GLU A 95 5.85 9.76 6.34
N SER A 96 7.18 9.57 6.48
CA SER A 96 8.18 10.48 5.93
C SER A 96 9.57 9.84 5.90
N ILE A 97 10.42 10.27 4.95
CA ILE A 97 11.84 9.94 4.88
C ILE A 97 12.65 11.25 4.90
N ALA A 98 13.73 11.28 5.65
CA ALA A 98 14.70 12.37 5.61
C ALA A 98 16.10 11.85 5.35
N ILE A 99 16.83 12.53 4.49
CA ILE A 99 18.25 12.27 4.22
C ILE A 99 19.05 13.48 4.74
N ASP A 100 20.17 13.22 5.37
CA ASP A 100 21.08 14.29 5.80
C ASP A 100 21.78 14.92 4.58
N PRO A 101 21.52 16.20 4.26
CA PRO A 101 22.15 16.85 3.10
C PRO A 101 23.68 16.92 3.16
N GLN A 102 24.27 16.84 4.37
CA GLN A 102 25.71 16.83 4.56
C GLN A 102 26.35 15.45 4.50
N ASN A 103 25.52 14.38 4.69
CA ASN A 103 26.01 13.00 4.68
C ASN A 103 24.96 12.00 4.15
N PRO A 104 25.08 11.56 2.89
CA PRO A 104 24.13 10.65 2.27
C PRO A 104 24.03 9.26 2.93
N GLN A 105 24.88 8.95 3.91
CA GLN A 105 24.78 7.72 4.67
C GLN A 105 23.77 7.83 5.83
N ASN A 106 23.40 9.05 6.24
CA ASN A 106 22.44 9.26 7.32
C ASN A 106 21.02 9.36 6.73
N VAL A 107 20.17 8.39 7.07
CA VAL A 107 18.78 8.29 6.60
C VAL A 107 17.88 8.01 7.77
N TYR A 108 16.74 8.68 7.80
CA TYR A 108 15.75 8.59 8.87
C TYR A 108 14.40 8.26 8.25
N ILE A 109 13.71 7.25 8.80
CA ILE A 109 12.40 6.78 8.31
C ILE A 109 11.39 6.85 9.45
N ALA A 110 10.34 7.63 9.26
CA ALA A 110 9.24 7.76 10.21
C ALA A 110 8.18 6.69 9.92
N CYS A 111 8.09 5.68 10.79
CA CYS A 111 7.31 4.46 10.58
C CYS A 111 6.04 4.42 11.43
N GLY A 112 4.90 4.17 10.81
CA GLY A 112 3.60 3.96 11.44
C GLY A 112 2.47 4.09 10.41
N THR A 113 1.71 3.01 10.17
CA THR A 113 0.62 2.96 9.17
C THR A 113 -0.61 3.72 9.63
N TYR A 114 -0.97 3.59 10.91
CA TYR A 114 -2.20 4.19 11.46
C TYR A 114 -1.96 4.90 12.79
N THR A 115 -2.51 6.10 12.92
CA THR A 115 -2.48 6.87 14.19
C THR A 115 -3.25 6.20 15.33
N SER A 116 -4.10 5.23 15.03
CA SER A 116 -4.80 4.42 16.04
C SER A 116 -3.91 3.36 16.70
N SER A 117 -2.74 3.08 16.15
CA SER A 117 -1.75 2.17 16.72
C SER A 117 -0.80 2.93 17.64
N SER A 118 -0.26 2.25 18.64
CA SER A 118 0.62 2.87 19.66
C SER A 118 2.11 2.77 19.35
N ASN A 119 2.51 2.06 18.28
CA ASN A 119 3.90 1.73 17.98
C ASN A 119 4.48 2.54 16.83
N GLY A 120 4.46 3.87 16.89
CA GLY A 120 5.24 4.71 15.98
C GLY A 120 6.74 4.66 16.33
N ALA A 121 7.61 4.65 15.33
CA ALA A 121 9.06 4.67 15.52
C ALA A 121 9.77 5.49 14.43
N ILE A 122 10.93 6.05 14.79
CA ILE A 122 11.91 6.57 13.83
C ILE A 122 13.01 5.52 13.69
N LEU A 123 13.25 5.07 12.46
CA LEU A 123 14.36 4.20 12.13
C LEU A 123 15.53 5.05 11.64
N CYS A 124 16.65 5.01 12.36
CA CYS A 124 17.85 5.77 12.06
C CYS A 124 18.91 4.88 11.42
N SER A 125 19.36 5.20 10.22
CA SER A 125 20.48 4.55 9.56
C SER A 125 21.64 5.52 9.39
N TYR A 126 22.86 5.02 9.55
CA TYR A 126 24.11 5.77 9.36
C TYR A 126 25.00 5.12 8.30
N ASP A 127 24.46 4.19 7.54
CA ASP A 127 25.14 3.40 6.51
C ASP A 127 24.34 3.31 5.18
N GLY A 128 23.49 4.32 4.93
CA GLY A 128 22.67 4.41 3.72
C GLY A 128 21.52 3.42 3.68
N GLY A 129 20.95 3.07 4.84
CA GLY A 129 19.79 2.18 4.94
C GLY A 129 20.14 0.69 4.91
N ARG A 130 21.40 0.31 5.18
CA ARG A 130 21.77 -1.11 5.30
C ARG A 130 21.41 -1.68 6.67
N THR A 131 21.57 -0.88 7.71
CA THR A 131 21.17 -1.22 9.08
C THR A 131 20.43 -0.07 9.73
N PHE A 132 19.58 -0.38 10.71
CA PHE A 132 18.77 0.62 11.40
C PHE A 132 18.82 0.46 12.92
N ALA A 133 18.95 1.59 13.60
CA ALA A 133 18.62 1.72 15.00
C ALA A 133 17.15 2.17 15.11
N ARG A 134 16.35 1.48 15.91
CA ARG A 134 14.95 1.85 16.15
C ARG A 134 14.86 2.77 17.37
N ILE A 135 14.18 3.88 17.21
CA ILE A 135 13.87 4.84 18.27
C ILE A 135 12.34 4.92 18.40
N ASP A 136 11.81 4.38 19.49
CA ASP A 136 10.40 4.53 19.81
C ASP A 136 10.08 5.97 20.20
N VAL A 137 9.01 6.51 19.65
CA VAL A 137 8.63 7.92 19.82
C VAL A 137 7.26 8.05 20.47
N PRO A 138 6.99 9.11 21.26
CA PRO A 138 5.74 9.28 21.98
C PRO A 138 4.63 9.89 21.11
N PHE A 139 4.72 9.76 19.79
CA PHE A 139 3.73 10.22 18.82
C PHE A 139 3.44 9.13 17.78
N THR A 140 2.26 9.20 17.21
CA THR A 140 1.80 8.23 16.20
C THR A 140 1.89 8.80 14.80
N MET A 141 1.97 7.91 13.82
CA MET A 141 2.08 8.23 12.40
C MET A 141 0.93 7.58 11.64
N GLY A 142 0.65 8.07 10.44
CA GLY A 142 -0.47 7.64 9.62
C GLY A 142 -0.08 7.48 8.16
N GLY A 143 0.97 6.66 7.90
CA GLY A 143 1.48 6.38 6.55
C GLY A 143 0.40 5.91 5.57
N ASN A 144 -0.71 5.35 6.04
CA ASN A 144 -1.88 5.01 5.22
C ASN A 144 -3.14 5.80 5.60
N GLU A 145 -2.99 7.00 6.10
CA GLU A 145 -4.14 7.89 6.38
C GLU A 145 -4.22 9.04 5.37
N ASN A 146 -5.33 9.78 5.37
CA ASN A 146 -5.49 10.96 4.51
C ASN A 146 -4.34 11.95 4.70
N GLY A 147 -3.83 12.52 3.60
CA GLY A 147 -2.66 13.38 3.59
C GLY A 147 -1.32 12.64 3.64
N ARG A 148 -1.30 11.33 3.41
CA ARG A 148 -0.06 10.54 3.39
C ARG A 148 0.87 10.90 2.25
N GLY A 149 0.34 11.33 1.12
CA GLY A 149 1.15 11.82 0.00
C GLY A 149 1.68 13.24 0.17
N ASN A 150 1.32 13.95 1.26
CA ASN A 150 1.85 15.28 1.54
C ASN A 150 3.19 15.16 2.24
N GLY A 151 4.14 16.01 1.94
CA GLY A 151 5.40 15.95 2.65
C GLY A 151 6.56 16.67 1.96
N GLU A 152 7.79 16.47 2.41
CA GLU A 152 8.14 15.57 3.53
C GLU A 152 7.94 16.29 4.88
N ARG A 153 7.50 15.51 5.86
CA ARG A 153 7.19 15.98 7.22
C ARG A 153 8.39 15.94 8.16
N MET A 154 9.40 15.17 7.79
CA MET A 154 10.66 15.06 8.54
C MET A 154 11.81 15.56 7.67
N MET A 155 12.60 16.46 8.21
CA MET A 155 13.73 17.07 7.50
C MET A 155 14.93 17.23 8.40
N VAL A 156 16.11 16.91 7.87
CA VAL A 156 17.40 17.18 8.52
C VAL A 156 17.81 18.61 8.20
N ASP A 157 18.33 19.32 9.19
CA ASP A 157 18.84 20.68 9.00
C ASP A 157 20.09 20.67 8.09
N PRO A 158 20.07 21.35 6.93
CA PRO A 158 21.16 21.32 5.97
C PRO A 158 22.44 22.01 6.45
N GLN A 159 22.40 22.80 7.54
CA GLN A 159 23.57 23.44 8.15
C GLN A 159 24.07 22.70 9.40
N ASN A 160 23.26 21.78 9.96
CA ASN A 160 23.66 20.99 11.12
C ASN A 160 22.94 19.63 11.15
N GLY A 161 23.57 18.59 10.62
CA GLY A 161 23.01 17.23 10.54
C GLY A 161 22.66 16.56 11.87
N ASN A 162 22.95 17.19 13.02
CA ASN A 162 22.46 16.70 14.30
C ASN A 162 20.99 17.10 14.55
N ILE A 163 20.49 18.13 13.86
CA ILE A 163 19.16 18.69 14.04
C ILE A 163 18.20 18.09 13.04
N ILE A 164 17.11 17.53 13.54
CA ILE A 164 16.05 16.98 12.71
C ILE A 164 14.72 17.48 13.26
N TYR A 165 13.86 17.98 12.38
CA TYR A 165 12.49 18.30 12.75
C TYR A 165 11.54 17.24 12.17
N MET A 166 10.50 16.90 12.95
CA MET A 166 9.40 16.02 12.55
C MET A 166 8.06 16.69 12.82
N GLY A 167 7.32 16.96 11.76
CA GLY A 167 5.94 17.40 11.82
C GLY A 167 5.00 16.20 12.00
N THR A 168 4.23 16.20 13.09
CA THR A 168 3.31 15.09 13.37
C THR A 168 1.87 15.46 13.01
N ARG A 169 1.04 14.42 12.84
CA ARG A 169 -0.39 14.60 12.56
C ARG A 169 -1.17 15.16 13.74
N LEU A 170 -0.87 14.71 14.96
CA LEU A 170 -1.70 14.98 16.14
C LEU A 170 -0.94 15.60 17.31
N HIS A 171 0.39 15.61 17.27
CA HIS A 171 1.22 15.91 18.44
C HIS A 171 2.12 17.15 18.26
N GLY A 172 1.88 17.96 17.21
CA GLY A 172 2.64 19.18 16.90
C GLY A 172 4.01 18.92 16.29
N LEU A 173 4.92 19.86 16.45
CA LEU A 173 6.27 19.82 15.93
C LEU A 173 7.22 19.20 16.96
N TRP A 174 8.11 18.31 16.51
CA TRP A 174 9.13 17.65 17.32
C TRP A 174 10.51 17.91 16.75
N ARG A 175 11.51 17.94 17.61
CA ARG A 175 12.92 18.21 17.24
C ARG A 175 13.84 17.19 17.92
N SER A 176 14.77 16.66 17.15
CA SER A 176 15.98 15.99 17.64
C SER A 176 17.18 16.91 17.50
N MET A 177 18.12 16.82 18.45
CA MET A 177 19.39 17.56 18.45
C MET A 177 20.60 16.61 18.43
N ASP A 178 20.37 15.32 18.22
CA ASP A 178 21.35 14.24 18.37
C ASP A 178 21.23 13.16 17.29
N LYS A 179 20.94 13.58 16.05
CA LYS A 179 20.77 12.68 14.89
C LYS A 179 19.64 11.64 15.07
N GLY A 180 18.52 12.06 15.65
CA GLY A 180 17.33 11.22 15.79
C GLY A 180 17.34 10.28 16.99
N GLN A 181 18.39 10.30 17.86
CA GLN A 181 18.48 9.39 19.01
C GLN A 181 17.49 9.75 20.12
N SER A 182 17.17 11.02 20.26
CA SER A 182 16.13 11.50 21.18
C SER A 182 15.29 12.61 20.56
N TRP A 183 14.06 12.75 21.03
CA TRP A 183 13.07 13.67 20.47
C TRP A 183 12.38 14.49 21.56
N ALA A 184 12.28 15.79 21.37
CA ALA A 184 11.56 16.69 22.24
C ALA A 184 10.51 17.48 21.46
N ARG A 185 9.35 17.71 22.07
CA ARG A 185 8.30 18.57 21.50
C ARG A 185 8.78 20.01 21.47
N VAL A 186 8.58 20.71 20.35
CA VAL A 186 8.82 22.14 20.21
C VAL A 186 7.60 22.87 20.80
N VAL A 187 7.67 23.19 22.08
CA VAL A 187 6.55 23.76 22.85
C VAL A 187 6.18 25.18 22.43
N SER A 188 7.11 25.91 21.80
CA SER A 188 6.92 27.25 21.23
C SER A 188 6.14 27.22 19.90
N PHE A 189 6.04 26.05 19.24
CA PHE A 189 5.29 25.93 17.99
C PHE A 189 3.78 26.00 18.26
N PRO A 190 3.01 26.76 17.46
CA PRO A 190 1.56 26.91 17.65
C PRO A 190 0.81 25.59 17.63
N ASP A 191 -0.35 25.56 18.30
CA ASP A 191 -1.24 24.40 18.23
C ASP A 191 -1.94 24.35 16.86
N VAL A 192 -1.57 23.33 16.07
CA VAL A 192 -2.12 23.03 14.75
C VAL A 192 -3.03 21.82 14.76
N SER A 193 -3.43 21.36 15.93
CA SER A 193 -4.41 20.28 16.05
C SER A 193 -5.76 20.69 15.44
N GLU A 194 -6.30 19.85 14.60
CA GLU A 194 -7.64 20.01 14.04
C GLU A 194 -8.60 19.05 14.73
N LYS A 195 -9.69 19.58 15.27
CA LYS A 195 -10.74 18.73 15.84
C LYS A 195 -11.43 17.99 14.68
N PHE A 196 -11.55 16.70 14.83
CA PHE A 196 -12.31 15.88 13.90
C PHE A 196 -13.71 16.46 13.66
N ASN A 197 -14.02 16.76 12.41
CA ASN A 197 -15.37 17.14 11.97
C ASN A 197 -16.05 15.95 11.30
N PRO A 198 -17.08 15.33 11.93
CA PRO A 198 -17.77 14.18 11.33
C PRO A 198 -18.51 14.49 10.03
N ALA A 199 -18.76 15.76 9.74
CA ALA A 199 -19.38 16.21 8.48
C ALA A 199 -18.37 16.32 7.33
N ASP A 200 -17.06 16.25 7.60
CA ASP A 200 -16.02 16.21 6.59
C ASP A 200 -16.03 14.83 5.91
N ARG A 201 -16.57 14.76 4.69
CA ARG A 201 -16.70 13.53 3.92
C ARG A 201 -15.34 12.94 3.48
N ALA A 202 -14.26 13.70 3.58
CA ALA A 202 -12.90 13.23 3.40
C ALA A 202 -12.42 12.27 4.51
N ALA A 203 -13.30 11.92 5.42
CA ALA A 203 -13.05 11.26 6.69
C ALA A 203 -12.99 9.74 6.64
N TRP A 204 -12.23 9.14 5.76
CA TRP A 204 -11.68 7.82 6.04
C TRP A 204 -10.58 7.98 7.09
N GLY A 205 -10.93 7.78 8.37
CA GLY A 205 -9.98 7.88 9.47
C GLY A 205 -9.46 9.29 9.76
N ASN A 206 -10.22 10.35 9.46
CA ASN A 206 -9.79 11.74 9.55
C ASN A 206 -9.56 12.19 10.98
N ARG A 207 -8.37 11.95 11.49
CA ARG A 207 -7.87 12.49 12.76
C ARG A 207 -7.05 13.76 12.58
N GLY A 208 -7.07 14.34 11.36
CA GLY A 208 -6.25 15.48 10.98
C GLY A 208 -4.94 15.04 10.31
N SER A 209 -4.45 15.87 9.38
CA SER A 209 -3.17 15.65 8.70
C SER A 209 -2.01 16.38 9.38
N GLY A 210 -2.30 17.33 10.27
CA GLY A 210 -1.30 18.06 11.04
C GLY A 210 -0.26 18.81 10.21
N ILE A 211 0.99 18.75 10.62
CA ILE A 211 2.11 19.37 9.91
C ILE A 211 2.46 18.51 8.72
N VAL A 212 2.58 19.12 7.53
CA VAL A 212 2.76 18.40 6.26
C VAL A 212 4.10 18.65 5.58
N CYS A 213 4.70 19.83 5.74
CA CYS A 213 5.98 20.18 5.12
C CYS A 213 6.87 21.01 6.02
N ILE A 214 8.19 20.80 5.91
CA ILE A 214 9.23 21.60 6.58
C ILE A 214 10.28 21.94 5.53
N VAL A 215 10.66 23.22 5.43
CA VAL A 215 11.78 23.66 4.59
C VAL A 215 12.68 24.65 5.32
N TYR A 216 13.95 24.67 4.95
CA TYR A 216 14.97 25.51 5.55
C TYR A 216 15.45 26.57 4.56
N ASP A 217 15.48 27.84 4.95
CA ASP A 217 16.13 28.89 4.16
C ASP A 217 17.59 29.03 4.58
N VAL A 218 18.48 28.45 3.79
CA VAL A 218 19.92 28.42 4.04
C VAL A 218 20.66 29.73 3.67
N GLN A 219 19.94 30.71 3.12
CA GLN A 219 20.56 32.00 2.72
C GLN A 219 20.93 32.89 3.91
N GLY A 220 20.59 32.48 5.11
CA GLY A 220 20.91 33.21 6.36
C GLY A 220 22.30 32.92 6.92
N THR A 221 22.51 33.33 8.17
CA THR A 221 23.79 33.21 8.89
C THR A 221 24.18 31.75 9.13
N GLN A 222 25.40 31.38 8.77
CA GLN A 222 26.01 30.07 9.06
C GLN A 222 26.93 30.20 10.28
N ASP A 223 26.43 29.90 11.47
CA ASP A 223 27.20 30.03 12.73
C ASP A 223 27.34 28.68 13.49
N GLY A 224 26.96 27.57 12.82
CA GLY A 224 27.06 26.21 13.34
C GLY A 224 25.91 25.81 14.30
N ARG A 225 24.99 26.71 14.60
CA ARG A 225 23.81 26.40 15.45
C ARG A 225 22.72 25.64 14.69
N GLY A 226 22.75 25.66 13.36
CA GLY A 226 21.73 25.15 12.46
C GLY A 226 21.17 26.26 11.56
N THR A 227 20.07 25.97 10.85
CA THR A 227 19.43 26.96 9.97
C THR A 227 18.56 27.91 10.79
N ARG A 228 18.78 29.22 10.60
CA ARG A 228 18.05 30.24 11.33
C ARG A 228 16.59 30.33 10.90
N ASP A 229 16.36 30.35 9.61
CA ASP A 229 15.04 30.60 9.03
C ASP A 229 14.39 29.26 8.61
N ILE A 230 13.30 28.88 9.29
CA ILE A 230 12.65 27.59 9.11
C ILE A 230 11.17 27.85 8.84
N TYR A 231 10.63 27.26 7.77
CA TYR A 231 9.23 27.33 7.41
C TYR A 231 8.54 25.98 7.64
N VAL A 232 7.36 26.01 8.25
CA VAL A 232 6.56 24.82 8.57
C VAL A 232 5.12 25.03 8.10
N ALA A 233 4.64 24.15 7.24
CA ALA A 233 3.27 24.16 6.76
C ALA A 233 2.43 23.09 7.45
N ALA A 234 1.20 23.47 7.83
CA ALA A 234 0.22 22.60 8.46
C ALA A 234 -1.06 22.49 7.59
N SER A 235 -1.63 21.30 7.45
CA SER A 235 -2.84 21.04 6.68
C SER A 235 -4.08 21.58 7.39
N LEU A 236 -4.18 22.91 7.48
CA LEU A 236 -5.29 23.65 8.10
C LEU A 236 -6.00 24.50 7.06
N MET A 237 -7.28 24.74 7.26
CA MET A 237 -8.13 25.58 6.43
C MET A 237 -8.95 26.56 7.27
N GLY A 238 -9.12 27.79 6.79
CA GLY A 238 -9.84 28.84 7.50
C GLY A 238 -9.06 29.51 8.62
N ARG A 239 -7.77 29.20 8.78
CA ARG A 239 -6.85 29.80 9.77
C ARG A 239 -5.42 29.68 9.25
N GLU A 240 -4.47 30.29 9.95
CA GLU A 240 -3.05 30.26 9.61
C GLU A 240 -2.56 28.81 9.47
N ASN A 241 -1.83 28.53 8.39
CA ASN A 241 -1.37 27.22 7.99
C ASN A 241 0.10 27.18 7.53
N LEU A 242 0.78 28.34 7.51
CA LEU A 242 2.22 28.47 7.27
C LEU A 242 2.84 29.31 8.39
N PHE A 243 3.88 28.78 9.00
CA PHE A 243 4.58 29.38 10.12
C PHE A 243 6.08 29.50 9.81
N VAL A 244 6.72 30.53 10.37
CA VAL A 244 8.15 30.76 10.21
C VAL A 244 8.82 30.99 11.56
N SER A 245 10.02 30.44 11.72
CA SER A 245 10.98 30.83 12.75
C SER A 245 12.12 31.61 12.11
N HIS A 246 12.60 32.66 12.77
CA HIS A 246 13.77 33.44 12.40
C HIS A 246 14.90 33.33 13.45
N ASP A 247 14.81 32.37 14.35
CA ASP A 247 15.68 32.22 15.53
C ASP A 247 16.01 30.75 15.84
N TYR A 248 16.27 29.92 14.78
CA TYR A 248 16.66 28.51 14.91
C TYR A 248 15.57 27.61 15.52
N GLY A 249 14.29 27.98 15.34
CA GLY A 249 13.15 27.25 15.87
C GLY A 249 12.80 27.49 17.32
N GLU A 250 13.36 28.58 17.93
CA GLU A 250 13.06 28.92 19.31
C GLU A 250 11.72 29.64 19.46
N SER A 251 11.32 30.45 18.47
CA SER A 251 9.98 31.05 18.38
C SER A 251 9.40 30.93 16.99
N TRP A 252 8.07 31.02 16.90
CA TRP A 252 7.31 30.81 15.66
C TRP A 252 6.21 31.83 15.50
N GLN A 253 6.03 32.33 14.29
CA GLN A 253 4.97 33.26 13.93
C GLN A 253 4.32 32.85 12.60
N PRO A 254 3.03 33.15 12.37
CA PRO A 254 2.42 32.91 11.07
C PRO A 254 3.04 33.83 10.01
N VAL A 255 3.13 33.34 8.78
CA VAL A 255 3.50 34.17 7.63
C VAL A 255 2.28 35.01 7.23
N GLU A 256 2.46 36.33 7.17
CA GLU A 256 1.38 37.27 6.89
C GLU A 256 0.77 37.07 5.47
N GLY A 257 -0.53 37.34 5.32
CA GLY A 257 -1.21 37.35 4.03
C GLY A 257 -1.32 35.99 3.32
N GLN A 258 -1.03 34.89 4.00
CA GLN A 258 -1.08 33.53 3.45
C GLN A 258 -2.49 33.11 3.00
N PRO A 259 -2.63 32.21 2.00
CA PRO A 259 -3.93 31.73 1.51
C PRO A 259 -4.54 30.71 2.48
N VAL A 260 -5.29 31.20 3.48
CA VAL A 260 -5.92 30.37 4.53
C VAL A 260 -7.17 29.62 4.08
N GLN A 261 -7.71 29.90 2.89
CA GLN A 261 -8.90 29.24 2.34
C GLN A 261 -8.62 27.81 1.87
N TYR A 262 -7.36 27.40 1.79
CA TYR A 262 -6.91 26.08 1.35
C TYR A 262 -5.96 25.46 2.36
N ARG A 263 -5.72 24.14 2.22
CA ARG A 263 -4.73 23.37 2.96
C ARG A 263 -3.45 23.23 2.15
N PRO A 264 -2.27 23.55 2.68
CA PRO A 264 -1.01 23.18 2.03
C PRO A 264 -0.91 21.66 1.84
N THR A 265 -0.40 21.24 0.69
CA THR A 265 -0.12 19.84 0.38
C THR A 265 1.38 19.60 0.23
N HIS A 266 2.07 20.45 -0.52
CA HIS A 266 3.52 20.45 -0.70
C HIS A 266 4.11 21.85 -0.63
N MET A 267 5.40 21.94 -0.33
CA MET A 267 6.14 23.20 -0.25
C MET A 267 7.59 23.00 -0.66
N VAL A 268 8.08 23.85 -1.56
CA VAL A 268 9.49 23.91 -1.95
C VAL A 268 10.03 25.32 -1.82
N LEU A 269 11.33 25.44 -1.50
CA LEU A 269 12.05 26.70 -1.52
C LEU A 269 12.96 26.77 -2.74
N THR A 270 12.78 27.80 -3.56
CA THR A 270 13.62 28.02 -4.73
C THR A 270 14.94 28.72 -4.36
N GLY A 271 15.98 28.50 -5.15
CA GLY A 271 17.31 29.09 -4.90
C GLY A 271 17.36 30.63 -4.91
N ASP A 272 16.31 31.30 -5.43
CA ASP A 272 16.18 32.77 -5.43
C ASP A 272 15.28 33.31 -4.29
N GLY A 273 14.90 32.46 -3.33
CA GLY A 273 14.17 32.86 -2.12
C GLY A 273 12.67 33.00 -2.31
N GLN A 274 12.07 32.10 -3.11
CA GLN A 274 10.61 31.98 -3.23
C GLN A 274 10.16 30.69 -2.57
N LEU A 275 9.18 30.75 -1.68
CA LEU A 275 8.42 29.55 -1.29
C LEU A 275 7.32 29.32 -2.33
N VAL A 276 7.23 28.11 -2.86
CA VAL A 276 6.14 27.70 -3.75
C VAL A 276 5.37 26.58 -3.06
N LEU A 277 4.06 26.78 -2.93
CA LEU A 277 3.17 25.85 -2.26
C LEU A 277 2.04 25.42 -3.19
N THR A 278 1.70 24.15 -3.12
CA THR A 278 0.45 23.62 -3.64
C THR A 278 -0.59 23.51 -2.54
N TYR A 279 -1.85 23.68 -2.93
CA TYR A 279 -2.98 23.71 -2.01
C TYR A 279 -4.16 22.90 -2.54
N GLY A 280 -4.91 22.27 -1.61
CA GLY A 280 -6.21 21.67 -1.85
C GLY A 280 -7.20 22.00 -0.76
N ASP A 281 -8.48 21.75 -0.98
CA ASP A 281 -9.53 21.87 0.05
C ASP A 281 -9.65 20.59 0.90
N THR A 282 -8.97 19.52 0.51
CA THR A 282 -8.79 18.28 1.29
C THR A 282 -7.31 17.87 1.31
N PRO A 283 -6.86 17.07 2.26
CA PRO A 283 -5.46 16.64 2.33
C PRO A 283 -5.09 15.56 1.29
N GLY A 284 -6.06 15.01 0.54
CA GLY A 284 -5.84 13.88 -0.38
C GLY A 284 -5.54 12.53 0.31
N PRO A 285 -5.51 11.43 -0.44
CA PRO A 285 -5.92 11.30 -1.82
C PRO A 285 -7.44 11.28 -2.02
N SER A 286 -8.20 11.74 -1.05
CA SER A 286 -9.63 12.02 -1.18
C SER A 286 -9.88 13.08 -2.26
N GLN A 287 -11.09 13.10 -2.81
CA GLN A 287 -11.47 14.04 -3.86
C GLN A 287 -11.24 15.48 -3.42
N MET A 288 -10.56 16.28 -4.25
CA MET A 288 -10.42 17.72 -4.11
C MET A 288 -11.41 18.44 -5.03
N GLU A 289 -11.97 19.54 -4.53
CA GLU A 289 -12.91 20.38 -5.28
C GLU A 289 -12.35 21.79 -5.54
N ASP A 290 -11.30 22.18 -4.82
CA ASP A 290 -10.68 23.49 -4.98
C ASP A 290 -9.21 23.48 -4.51
N GLY A 291 -8.43 24.45 -4.98
CA GLY A 291 -7.03 24.60 -4.62
C GLY A 291 -6.28 25.58 -5.52
N GLY A 292 -4.98 25.67 -5.31
CA GLY A 292 -4.14 26.58 -6.11
C GLY A 292 -2.65 26.28 -5.96
N VAL A 293 -1.86 26.98 -6.74
CA VAL A 293 -0.40 27.06 -6.60
C VAL A 293 -0.03 28.49 -6.26
N TRP A 294 0.60 28.69 -5.14
CA TRP A 294 0.93 30.02 -4.65
C TRP A 294 2.43 30.16 -4.41
N LYS A 295 2.92 31.38 -4.67
CA LYS A 295 4.31 31.77 -4.47
C LYS A 295 4.41 32.89 -3.47
N TYR A 296 5.29 32.73 -2.49
CA TYR A 296 5.64 33.77 -1.52
C TYR A 296 7.08 34.22 -1.72
N ASP A 297 7.28 35.48 -2.06
CA ASP A 297 8.60 36.11 -2.15
C ASP A 297 9.03 36.54 -0.76
N ILE A 298 9.95 35.78 -0.15
CA ILE A 298 10.43 36.00 1.22
C ILE A 298 11.01 37.40 1.41
N ARG A 299 11.71 37.93 0.41
CA ARG A 299 12.38 39.25 0.55
C ARG A 299 11.40 40.41 0.43
N LYS A 300 10.30 40.24 -0.26
CA LYS A 300 9.29 41.27 -0.52
C LYS A 300 8.05 41.13 0.34
N ASP A 301 7.98 40.07 1.12
CA ASP A 301 6.78 39.72 1.90
C ASP A 301 5.52 39.77 1.04
N LYS A 302 5.54 39.02 -0.10
CA LYS A 302 4.49 39.14 -1.10
C LYS A 302 4.04 37.78 -1.62
N TRP A 303 2.76 37.53 -1.50
CA TRP A 303 2.08 36.39 -2.11
C TRP A 303 1.64 36.66 -3.55
N THR A 304 1.72 35.65 -4.40
CA THR A 304 1.25 35.67 -5.79
C THR A 304 0.64 34.32 -6.12
N ASP A 305 -0.62 34.32 -6.59
CA ASP A 305 -1.23 33.14 -7.17
C ASP A 305 -0.59 32.88 -8.55
N ILE A 306 -0.02 31.69 -8.70
CA ILE A 306 0.61 31.24 -9.95
C ILE A 306 -0.06 29.97 -10.50
N SER A 307 -1.29 29.65 -10.08
CA SER A 307 -2.01 28.44 -10.49
C SER A 307 -2.09 28.29 -12.01
N PRO A 308 -1.75 27.12 -12.57
CA PRO A 308 -1.81 26.84 -14.01
C PRO A 308 -3.20 27.00 -14.64
N VAL A 309 -4.23 26.60 -13.91
CA VAL A 309 -5.64 26.72 -14.32
C VAL A 309 -6.35 27.62 -13.31
N ARG A 310 -6.97 28.68 -13.81
CA ARG A 310 -7.75 29.65 -13.02
C ARG A 310 -9.12 29.84 -13.64
N LEU A 311 -10.12 29.96 -12.79
CA LEU A 311 -11.46 30.31 -13.23
C LEU A 311 -11.62 31.83 -13.22
N SER A 312 -12.18 32.35 -14.29
CA SER A 312 -12.38 33.78 -14.48
C SER A 312 -13.49 34.36 -13.59
N ASP A 313 -14.39 33.52 -13.10
CA ASP A 313 -15.55 33.88 -12.28
C ASP A 313 -15.33 33.75 -10.77
N GLY A 314 -14.14 33.29 -10.36
CA GLY A 314 -13.80 33.05 -8.94
C GLY A 314 -14.55 31.89 -8.31
N GLY A 315 -15.17 31.01 -9.10
CA GLY A 315 -15.81 29.79 -8.63
C GLY A 315 -14.82 28.71 -8.23
N LYS A 316 -15.30 27.64 -7.59
CA LYS A 316 -14.46 26.46 -7.29
C LYS A 316 -13.99 25.79 -8.58
N ALA A 317 -12.70 25.44 -8.61
CA ALA A 317 -12.07 24.80 -9.77
C ALA A 317 -12.60 23.38 -10.05
N GLY A 318 -13.16 22.71 -9.05
CA GLY A 318 -13.58 21.32 -9.11
C GLY A 318 -12.42 20.33 -8.96
N PHE A 319 -11.20 20.81 -8.65
CA PHE A 319 -9.99 20.02 -8.42
C PHE A 319 -9.01 20.84 -7.58
N GLY A 320 -7.96 20.20 -7.04
CA GLY A 320 -6.88 20.87 -6.33
C GLY A 320 -5.50 20.53 -6.91
N TYR A 321 -4.45 21.00 -6.20
CA TYR A 321 -3.07 20.72 -6.56
C TYR A 321 -2.41 19.87 -5.48
N ALA A 322 -1.63 18.89 -5.92
CA ALA A 322 -1.10 17.86 -5.04
C ALA A 322 0.37 18.12 -4.66
N ALA A 323 1.26 18.26 -5.63
CA ALA A 323 2.69 18.41 -5.40
C ALA A 323 3.33 19.47 -6.28
N VAL A 324 4.51 19.94 -5.89
CA VAL A 324 5.35 20.88 -6.64
C VAL A 324 6.82 20.55 -6.43
N SER A 325 7.62 20.61 -7.51
CA SER A 325 9.06 20.48 -7.46
C SER A 325 9.75 21.59 -8.28
N VAL A 326 11.01 21.89 -7.94
CA VAL A 326 11.82 22.93 -8.56
C VAL A 326 13.14 22.37 -9.07
N ASP A 327 13.54 22.81 -10.27
CA ASP A 327 14.89 22.54 -10.77
C ASP A 327 15.93 23.26 -9.89
N ALA A 328 16.78 22.49 -9.21
CA ALA A 328 17.79 23.01 -8.30
C ALA A 328 18.76 24.01 -8.99
N ARG A 329 18.93 23.92 -10.31
CA ARG A 329 19.82 24.77 -11.11
C ARG A 329 19.13 25.99 -11.70
N ASN A 330 17.79 25.97 -11.78
CA ASN A 330 17.03 27.11 -12.30
C ASN A 330 15.73 27.31 -11.52
N PRO A 331 15.70 28.28 -10.59
CA PRO A 331 14.57 28.53 -9.69
C PRO A 331 13.27 28.93 -10.41
N LYS A 332 13.32 29.21 -11.73
CA LYS A 332 12.13 29.50 -12.53
C LYS A 332 11.51 28.28 -13.19
N HIS A 333 12.21 27.15 -13.18
CA HIS A 333 11.73 25.89 -13.72
C HIS A 333 11.03 25.10 -12.61
N LEU A 334 9.73 24.94 -12.74
CA LEU A 334 8.90 24.22 -11.78
C LEU A 334 8.02 23.21 -12.51
N ILE A 335 7.65 22.16 -11.80
CA ILE A 335 6.52 21.30 -12.16
C ILE A 335 5.51 21.31 -11.03
N ALA A 336 4.23 21.18 -11.36
CA ALA A 336 3.12 21.09 -10.39
C ALA A 336 2.09 20.08 -10.87
N SER A 337 1.61 19.21 -9.98
CA SER A 337 0.58 18.21 -10.27
C SER A 337 -0.78 18.62 -9.74
N THR A 338 -1.83 18.06 -10.36
CA THR A 338 -3.21 18.25 -9.95
C THR A 338 -3.77 16.99 -9.28
N HIS A 339 -4.88 17.16 -8.58
CA HIS A 339 -5.69 16.07 -8.07
C HIS A 339 -7.18 16.33 -8.32
N SER A 340 -7.88 15.32 -8.86
CA SER A 340 -9.29 15.36 -9.25
C SER A 340 -9.60 16.21 -10.49
N LEU A 341 -8.64 16.54 -11.33
CA LEU A 341 -8.84 17.31 -12.57
C LEU A 341 -9.50 16.48 -13.68
N GLY A 342 -9.29 15.17 -13.67
CA GLY A 342 -9.79 14.28 -14.74
C GLY A 342 -11.27 14.48 -15.08
N GLY A 343 -11.57 14.63 -16.37
CA GLY A 343 -12.91 14.89 -16.88
C GLY A 343 -13.36 16.36 -16.80
N LYS A 344 -12.51 17.27 -16.30
CA LYS A 344 -12.85 18.70 -16.09
C LYS A 344 -11.96 19.59 -16.96
N HIS A 345 -12.42 20.80 -17.28
CA HIS A 345 -11.68 21.83 -18.00
C HIS A 345 -10.98 21.36 -19.29
N GLY A 346 -11.51 20.28 -19.93
CA GLY A 346 -10.94 19.69 -21.14
C GLY A 346 -9.69 18.84 -20.92
N TYR A 347 -9.45 18.39 -19.67
CA TYR A 347 -8.45 17.38 -19.31
C TYR A 347 -9.10 16.01 -19.13
N LYS A 348 -8.42 14.96 -19.62
CA LYS A 348 -8.93 13.56 -19.52
C LYS A 348 -8.58 12.88 -18.20
N SER A 349 -7.47 13.27 -17.61
CA SER A 349 -6.90 12.73 -16.36
C SER A 349 -6.38 13.87 -15.49
N ASP A 350 -5.81 13.55 -14.36
CA ASP A 350 -4.94 14.48 -13.65
C ASP A 350 -3.76 14.90 -14.55
N GLU A 351 -3.16 16.04 -14.27
CA GLU A 351 -2.19 16.70 -15.14
C GLU A 351 -0.94 17.12 -14.35
N MET A 352 0.18 17.13 -15.03
CA MET A 352 1.40 17.77 -14.57
C MET A 352 1.69 18.99 -15.46
N PHE A 353 1.86 20.12 -14.83
CA PHE A 353 2.18 21.39 -15.51
C PHE A 353 3.65 21.74 -15.32
N ARG A 354 4.29 22.24 -16.36
CA ARG A 354 5.65 22.78 -16.35
C ARG A 354 5.67 24.26 -16.64
N THR A 355 6.45 25.02 -15.87
CA THR A 355 6.80 26.42 -16.12
C THR A 355 8.30 26.60 -16.25
N THR A 356 8.73 27.57 -17.06
CA THR A 356 10.13 28.00 -17.21
C THR A 356 10.31 29.48 -16.92
N ASP A 357 9.27 30.18 -16.45
CA ASP A 357 9.25 31.60 -16.17
C ASP A 357 8.79 31.94 -14.75
N GLY A 358 8.87 30.98 -13.84
CA GLY A 358 8.52 31.15 -12.42
C GLY A 358 7.02 31.24 -12.17
N GLY A 359 6.23 30.52 -12.97
CA GLY A 359 4.77 30.41 -12.81
C GLY A 359 3.97 31.52 -13.49
N LYS A 360 4.57 32.32 -14.38
CA LYS A 360 3.81 33.30 -15.19
C LYS A 360 3.01 32.61 -16.28
N SER A 361 3.58 31.57 -16.87
CA SER A 361 2.91 30.69 -17.83
C SER A 361 3.24 29.22 -17.56
N TRP A 362 2.31 28.33 -17.94
CA TRP A 362 2.43 26.89 -17.72
C TRP A 362 2.08 26.11 -18.99
N LYS A 363 2.78 25.00 -19.21
CA LYS A 363 2.49 24.02 -20.24
C LYS A 363 2.03 22.72 -19.62
N PRO A 364 0.87 22.16 -19.99
CA PRO A 364 0.42 20.86 -19.52
C PRO A 364 1.22 19.75 -20.20
N ILE A 365 1.80 18.83 -19.45
CA ILE A 365 2.67 17.77 -19.99
C ILE A 365 1.83 16.70 -20.70
N PHE A 366 0.86 16.12 -20.02
CA PHE A 366 0.08 15.01 -20.57
C PHE A 366 -0.86 15.47 -21.71
N LYS A 367 -1.43 16.65 -21.61
CA LYS A 367 -2.28 17.22 -22.66
C LYS A 367 -1.49 17.61 -23.91
N THR A 368 -0.23 18.03 -23.78
CA THR A 368 0.66 18.34 -24.91
C THR A 368 1.03 17.06 -25.66
N GLY A 369 1.33 15.99 -24.94
CA GLY A 369 1.63 14.67 -25.48
C GLY A 369 2.60 13.91 -24.60
N TYR A 370 2.41 12.60 -24.54
CA TYR A 370 3.28 11.70 -23.80
C TYR A 370 3.37 10.32 -24.46
N GLU A 371 4.46 9.64 -24.21
CA GLU A 371 4.68 8.24 -24.59
C GLU A 371 5.03 7.45 -23.34
N TYR A 372 4.38 6.29 -23.14
CA TYR A 372 4.69 5.38 -22.05
C TYR A 372 5.36 4.12 -22.54
N ASP A 373 6.46 3.72 -21.89
CA ASP A 373 7.05 2.40 -22.02
C ASP A 373 6.50 1.46 -20.93
N TYR A 374 5.58 0.58 -21.33
CA TYR A 374 4.97 -0.43 -20.45
C TYR A 374 5.75 -1.74 -20.36
N SER A 375 6.90 -1.85 -21.04
CA SER A 375 7.61 -3.13 -21.21
C SER A 375 8.00 -3.82 -19.90
N LYS A 376 8.32 -3.04 -18.86
CA LYS A 376 8.65 -3.58 -17.54
C LYS A 376 7.45 -4.01 -16.71
N ALA A 377 6.27 -3.45 -16.98
CA ALA A 377 5.03 -3.74 -16.24
C ALA A 377 3.81 -3.56 -17.16
N PRO A 378 3.50 -4.52 -18.05
CA PRO A 378 2.47 -4.39 -19.08
C PRO A 378 1.07 -4.06 -18.55
N TYR A 379 0.75 -4.46 -17.32
CA TYR A 379 -0.55 -4.14 -16.69
C TYR A 379 -0.78 -2.64 -16.49
N THR A 380 0.27 -1.81 -16.47
CA THR A 380 0.17 -0.37 -16.25
C THR A 380 -0.38 0.39 -17.45
N GLU A 381 -0.52 -0.24 -18.63
CA GLU A 381 -1.19 0.35 -19.80
C GLU A 381 -2.62 0.81 -19.49
N VAL A 382 -3.31 0.09 -18.60
CA VAL A 382 -4.69 0.41 -18.20
C VAL A 382 -4.77 1.18 -16.88
N ALA A 383 -3.64 1.47 -16.23
CA ALA A 383 -3.61 2.19 -14.97
C ALA A 383 -3.93 3.68 -15.19
N PRO A 384 -4.84 4.27 -14.42
CA PRO A 384 -5.17 5.68 -14.56
C PRO A 384 -4.06 6.58 -14.04
N LEU A 385 -3.89 7.75 -14.65
CA LEU A 385 -3.12 8.85 -14.07
C LEU A 385 -3.96 9.50 -12.97
N HIS A 386 -3.64 9.18 -11.74
CA HIS A 386 -4.34 9.65 -10.55
C HIS A 386 -3.40 9.64 -9.35
N TRP A 387 -3.74 10.36 -8.30
CA TRP A 387 -3.00 10.39 -7.03
C TRP A 387 -1.53 10.78 -7.21
N MET A 388 -1.26 11.76 -8.08
CA MET A 388 0.09 12.30 -8.26
C MET A 388 0.45 13.24 -7.10
N PHE A 389 0.60 12.66 -5.91
CA PHE A 389 0.87 13.42 -4.68
C PHE A 389 2.35 13.68 -4.45
N ASP A 390 3.22 13.06 -5.23
CA ASP A 390 4.62 13.42 -5.26
C ASP A 390 5.15 13.47 -6.68
N ILE A 391 5.88 14.52 -6.98
CA ILE A 391 6.56 14.76 -8.25
C ILE A 391 7.89 15.43 -7.96
N GLU A 392 8.98 14.88 -8.49
CA GLU A 392 10.31 15.40 -8.18
C GLU A 392 11.17 15.55 -9.43
N ILE A 393 11.87 16.68 -9.55
CA ILE A 393 12.96 16.89 -10.50
C ILE A 393 14.24 16.47 -9.81
N ASP A 394 15.05 15.63 -10.43
CA ASP A 394 16.36 15.23 -9.91
C ASP A 394 17.27 16.48 -9.78
N PRO A 395 17.77 16.78 -8.58
CA PRO A 395 18.68 17.92 -8.39
C PRO A 395 19.92 17.86 -9.26
N ALA A 396 20.34 16.66 -9.65
CA ALA A 396 21.53 16.45 -10.49
C ALA A 396 21.22 16.49 -12.00
N ASP A 397 19.96 16.33 -12.41
CA ASP A 397 19.56 16.28 -13.83
C ASP A 397 18.16 16.86 -14.06
N ALA A 398 18.07 18.06 -14.64
CA ALA A 398 16.81 18.76 -14.91
C ALA A 398 15.93 18.08 -15.98
N GLU A 399 16.46 17.12 -16.74
CA GLU A 399 15.69 16.30 -17.66
C GLU A 399 15.10 15.06 -17.01
N HIS A 400 15.66 14.64 -15.86
CA HIS A 400 15.16 13.53 -15.07
C HIS A 400 14.10 14.05 -14.09
N ALA A 401 12.90 13.53 -14.21
CA ALA A 401 11.82 13.78 -13.26
C ALA A 401 11.05 12.49 -12.99
N MET A 402 10.48 12.41 -11.80
CA MET A 402 9.69 11.28 -11.35
C MET A 402 8.32 11.77 -10.86
N PHE A 403 7.29 10.92 -11.00
CA PHE A 403 6.02 11.13 -10.34
C PHE A 403 5.43 9.82 -9.84
N THR A 404 4.59 9.92 -8.83
CA THR A 404 3.92 8.79 -8.18
C THR A 404 2.45 8.68 -8.57
N THR A 405 1.90 7.49 -8.46
CA THR A 405 0.47 7.19 -8.60
C THR A 405 0.07 6.11 -7.60
N GLY A 406 -1.24 5.80 -7.50
CA GLY A 406 -1.72 4.62 -6.78
C GLY A 406 -1.32 3.26 -7.40
N PHE A 407 -0.58 3.26 -8.53
CA PHE A 407 -0.07 2.08 -9.22
C PHE A 407 1.44 2.17 -9.47
N GLY A 408 2.17 2.68 -8.49
CA GLY A 408 3.60 2.88 -8.58
C GLY A 408 3.99 4.25 -9.08
N GLY A 409 5.17 4.36 -9.70
CA GLY A 409 5.70 5.61 -10.17
C GLY A 409 6.30 5.51 -11.57
N TRP A 410 6.53 6.68 -12.14
CA TRP A 410 7.02 6.87 -13.49
C TRP A 410 8.21 7.81 -13.49
N GLU A 411 9.16 7.62 -14.40
CA GLU A 411 10.31 8.49 -14.59
C GLU A 411 10.49 8.88 -16.06
N THR A 412 11.02 10.08 -16.26
CA THR A 412 11.40 10.60 -17.59
C THR A 412 12.82 11.14 -17.58
N PHE A 413 13.47 11.14 -18.74
CA PHE A 413 14.79 11.77 -18.96
C PHE A 413 14.75 12.77 -20.13
N ASN A 414 13.55 13.29 -20.45
CA ASN A 414 13.36 14.32 -21.48
C ASN A 414 12.25 15.33 -21.10
N LEU A 415 12.24 15.74 -19.82
CA LEU A 415 11.19 16.62 -19.27
C LEU A 415 10.99 17.90 -20.08
N SER A 416 12.06 18.50 -20.64
CA SER A 416 12.00 19.73 -21.44
C SER A 416 11.34 19.55 -22.82
N ALA A 417 11.04 18.32 -23.27
CA ALA A 417 10.37 18.08 -24.54
C ALA A 417 9.03 18.85 -24.65
N VAL A 418 8.29 18.99 -23.55
CA VAL A 418 7.05 19.77 -23.50
C VAL A 418 7.24 21.24 -23.92
N GLU A 419 8.41 21.80 -23.70
CA GLU A 419 8.72 23.18 -24.06
C GLU A 419 8.72 23.38 -25.58
N ARG A 420 9.05 22.34 -26.33
CA ARG A 420 9.05 22.29 -27.80
C ARG A 420 7.74 21.78 -28.39
N GLY A 421 6.75 21.43 -27.53
CA GLY A 421 5.50 20.80 -27.96
C GLY A 421 5.70 19.34 -28.40
N GLU A 422 6.77 18.69 -27.93
CA GLU A 422 7.09 17.30 -28.20
C GLU A 422 6.60 16.42 -27.03
N PRO A 423 6.29 15.13 -27.27
CA PRO A 423 5.91 14.20 -26.19
C PRO A 423 7.01 14.00 -25.17
N VAL A 424 6.63 14.00 -23.89
CA VAL A 424 7.50 13.55 -22.80
C VAL A 424 7.41 12.02 -22.71
N LYS A 425 8.56 11.35 -22.63
CA LYS A 425 8.67 9.89 -22.60
C LYS A 425 8.80 9.41 -21.16
N TRP A 426 7.88 8.55 -20.75
CA TRP A 426 7.81 8.01 -19.40
C TRP A 426 8.04 6.51 -19.38
N SER A 427 8.81 6.01 -18.44
CA SER A 427 8.96 4.59 -18.14
C SER A 427 8.59 4.31 -16.69
N ILE A 428 8.12 3.08 -16.44
CA ILE A 428 7.82 2.66 -15.05
C ILE A 428 9.08 2.65 -14.21
N MET A 429 9.05 3.27 -13.05
CA MET A 429 10.17 3.34 -12.12
C MET A 429 10.09 2.34 -10.97
N SER A 430 9.01 1.57 -10.88
CA SER A 430 8.69 0.73 -9.71
C SER A 430 9.43 -0.62 -9.66
N ALA A 431 10.42 -0.88 -10.55
CA ALA A 431 11.17 -2.14 -10.52
C ALA A 431 11.83 -2.36 -9.15
N GLY A 432 11.50 -3.48 -8.50
CA GLY A 432 11.95 -3.81 -7.13
C GLY A 432 10.98 -3.39 -6.03
N ILE A 433 9.93 -2.62 -6.35
CA ILE A 433 8.81 -2.38 -5.43
C ILE A 433 7.75 -3.44 -5.69
N GLU A 434 7.34 -4.14 -4.65
CA GLU A 434 6.32 -5.19 -4.72
C GLU A 434 5.24 -4.96 -3.65
N GLU A 435 4.73 -3.76 -3.61
CA GLU A 435 3.62 -3.39 -2.75
C GLU A 435 2.30 -3.78 -3.41
N THR A 436 1.86 -4.99 -3.14
CA THR A 436 0.57 -5.50 -3.60
C THR A 436 -0.19 -6.17 -2.46
N VAL A 437 -1.50 -6.31 -2.61
CA VAL A 437 -2.37 -6.96 -1.63
C VAL A 437 -2.79 -8.33 -2.18
N PRO A 438 -2.04 -9.41 -1.94
CA PRO A 438 -2.44 -10.75 -2.35
C PRO A 438 -3.65 -11.21 -1.52
N LEU A 439 -4.75 -11.48 -2.20
CA LEU A 439 -6.01 -11.91 -1.59
C LEU A 439 -6.20 -13.42 -1.69
N GLU A 440 -5.81 -14.00 -2.83
CA GLU A 440 -5.89 -15.44 -3.06
C GLU A 440 -4.77 -15.90 -4.00
N LEU A 441 -4.24 -17.10 -3.76
CA LEU A 441 -3.22 -17.73 -4.60
C LEU A 441 -3.68 -19.13 -5.00
N TYR A 442 -3.50 -19.47 -6.27
CA TYR A 442 -3.73 -20.80 -6.80
C TYR A 442 -2.52 -21.28 -7.60
N ALA A 443 -1.91 -22.38 -7.19
CA ALA A 443 -0.80 -23.03 -7.89
C ALA A 443 -1.30 -24.30 -8.57
N PRO A 444 -1.57 -24.30 -9.89
CA PRO A 444 -1.91 -25.50 -10.62
C PRO A 444 -0.70 -26.44 -10.74
N GLU A 445 -0.94 -27.75 -10.89
CA GLU A 445 0.10 -28.74 -11.07
C GLU A 445 0.81 -28.60 -12.44
N LYS A 446 0.07 -28.12 -13.44
CA LYS A 446 0.56 -27.93 -14.83
C LYS A 446 0.18 -26.56 -15.37
N GLY A 447 0.96 -26.05 -16.29
CA GLY A 447 0.72 -24.77 -16.96
C GLY A 447 1.37 -23.61 -16.23
N ALA A 448 0.57 -22.67 -15.73
CA ALA A 448 1.07 -21.55 -14.94
C ALA A 448 1.70 -22.04 -13.63
N ARG A 449 2.77 -21.36 -13.18
CA ARG A 449 3.38 -21.66 -11.88
C ARG A 449 2.54 -21.14 -10.71
N LEU A 450 1.86 -20.02 -10.94
CA LEU A 450 1.01 -19.37 -9.95
C LEU A 450 -0.06 -18.54 -10.67
N ILE A 451 -1.24 -18.49 -10.09
CA ILE A 451 -2.27 -17.51 -10.43
C ILE A 451 -2.59 -16.75 -9.18
N SER A 452 -2.42 -15.43 -9.23
CA SER A 452 -2.64 -14.55 -8.09
C SER A 452 -3.93 -13.76 -8.25
N GLY A 453 -4.74 -13.72 -7.19
CA GLY A 453 -5.82 -12.77 -7.00
C GLY A 453 -5.32 -11.63 -6.15
N ILE A 454 -5.28 -10.42 -6.70
CA ILE A 454 -4.65 -9.23 -6.09
C ILE A 454 -5.72 -8.17 -5.89
N GLY A 455 -5.61 -7.43 -4.78
CA GLY A 455 -6.36 -6.20 -4.56
C GLY A 455 -5.84 -5.08 -5.46
N ASP A 456 -6.74 -4.23 -5.93
CA ASP A 456 -6.51 -3.07 -6.78
C ASP A 456 -6.03 -3.39 -8.21
N TYR A 457 -5.30 -4.47 -8.43
CA TYR A 457 -4.77 -4.91 -9.73
C TYR A 457 -5.56 -6.06 -10.38
N GLY A 458 -6.47 -6.70 -9.67
CA GLY A 458 -7.27 -7.84 -10.13
C GLY A 458 -6.54 -9.17 -10.09
N GLY A 459 -5.35 -9.30 -10.62
CA GLY A 459 -4.55 -10.53 -10.55
C GLY A 459 -3.78 -10.86 -11.82
N PHE A 460 -2.90 -11.85 -11.72
CA PHE A 460 -1.94 -12.21 -12.76
C PHE A 460 -1.80 -13.72 -12.91
N THR A 461 -1.39 -14.15 -14.11
CA THR A 461 -1.06 -15.55 -14.41
C THR A 461 0.44 -15.68 -14.62
N HIS A 462 1.17 -16.19 -13.62
CA HIS A 462 2.63 -16.28 -13.63
C HIS A 462 3.08 -17.60 -14.24
N PHE A 463 3.61 -17.55 -15.46
CA PHE A 463 4.28 -18.70 -16.11
C PHE A 463 5.76 -18.79 -15.70
N ASP A 464 6.36 -17.68 -15.34
CA ASP A 464 7.70 -17.54 -14.77
C ASP A 464 7.62 -16.72 -13.50
N LEU A 465 8.14 -17.25 -12.39
CA LEU A 465 8.10 -16.56 -11.08
C LEU A 465 9.26 -15.56 -10.90
N ASN A 466 10.14 -15.40 -11.88
CA ASN A 466 11.31 -14.52 -11.78
C ASN A 466 11.19 -13.24 -12.61
N ARG A 467 10.05 -13.01 -13.26
CA ARG A 467 9.81 -11.80 -14.07
C ARG A 467 8.32 -11.47 -14.11
N PRO A 468 7.97 -10.19 -14.33
CA PRO A 468 6.59 -9.76 -14.51
C PRO A 468 5.90 -10.51 -15.64
N ASP A 469 4.59 -10.76 -15.47
CA ASP A 469 3.79 -11.42 -16.48
C ASP A 469 3.59 -10.52 -17.71
N SER A 470 3.88 -11.08 -18.89
CA SER A 470 3.73 -10.37 -20.17
C SER A 470 2.27 -10.23 -20.63
N LEU A 471 1.33 -10.98 -20.04
CA LEU A 471 -0.11 -10.87 -20.34
C LEU A 471 -0.76 -9.66 -19.65
N GLY A 472 -0.07 -9.06 -18.67
CA GLY A 472 -0.64 -8.01 -17.84
C GLY A 472 -1.67 -8.53 -16.83
N SER A 473 -2.49 -7.64 -16.27
CA SER A 473 -3.53 -8.04 -15.33
C SER A 473 -4.70 -8.72 -16.03
N HIS A 474 -5.37 -9.62 -15.31
CA HIS A 474 -6.51 -10.35 -15.84
C HIS A 474 -7.61 -9.42 -16.36
N ALA A 475 -7.99 -9.58 -17.62
CA ALA A 475 -9.05 -8.85 -18.30
C ALA A 475 -10.33 -9.69 -18.43
N ASN A 476 -11.38 -9.09 -18.97
CA ASN A 476 -12.67 -9.70 -19.30
C ASN A 476 -13.36 -10.46 -18.13
N PRO A 477 -13.83 -9.74 -17.10
CA PRO A 477 -13.68 -8.32 -16.90
C PRO A 477 -12.41 -7.96 -16.12
N HIS A 478 -12.06 -6.68 -16.04
CA HIS A 478 -11.08 -6.21 -15.06
C HIS A 478 -11.70 -6.18 -13.67
N PHE A 479 -11.08 -6.88 -12.73
CA PHE A 479 -11.41 -6.75 -11.32
C PHE A 479 -10.48 -5.73 -10.63
N GLY A 480 -11.02 -4.95 -9.70
CA GLY A 480 -10.24 -4.23 -8.71
C GLY A 480 -9.71 -5.20 -7.66
N ASN A 481 -10.56 -6.11 -7.18
CA ASN A 481 -10.15 -7.15 -6.24
C ASN A 481 -10.56 -8.52 -6.78
N THR A 482 -9.65 -9.48 -6.79
CA THR A 482 -9.96 -10.91 -6.99
C THR A 482 -9.84 -11.62 -5.64
N ASN A 483 -10.97 -11.82 -4.98
CA ASN A 483 -11.03 -12.41 -3.63
C ASN A 483 -11.00 -13.92 -3.62
N GLY A 484 -11.34 -14.56 -4.73
CA GLY A 484 -11.27 -15.99 -4.90
C GLY A 484 -10.80 -16.37 -6.29
N VAL A 485 -9.79 -17.25 -6.35
CA VAL A 485 -9.33 -17.89 -7.59
C VAL A 485 -8.96 -19.33 -7.28
N THR A 486 -9.44 -20.27 -8.11
CA THR A 486 -9.12 -21.69 -7.99
C THR A 486 -9.38 -22.39 -9.32
N GLY A 487 -8.94 -23.63 -9.46
CA GLY A 487 -9.16 -24.44 -10.67
C GLY A 487 -9.60 -25.86 -10.40
N ALA A 488 -10.02 -26.56 -11.44
CA ALA A 488 -10.35 -27.96 -11.41
C ALA A 488 -9.07 -28.80 -11.37
N TRP A 489 -8.83 -29.55 -10.29
CA TRP A 489 -7.55 -30.25 -10.10
C TRP A 489 -7.26 -31.32 -11.19
N LEU A 490 -8.28 -32.00 -11.67
CA LEU A 490 -8.16 -33.00 -12.75
C LEU A 490 -8.29 -32.40 -14.17
N LYS A 491 -8.66 -31.12 -14.28
CA LYS A 491 -8.77 -30.34 -15.51
C LYS A 491 -8.05 -29.02 -15.37
N GLN A 492 -6.74 -29.06 -15.36
CA GLN A 492 -5.82 -27.96 -14.96
C GLN A 492 -5.99 -26.65 -15.76
N ASP A 493 -6.52 -26.71 -16.98
CA ASP A 493 -6.77 -25.52 -17.81
C ASP A 493 -8.02 -24.74 -17.38
N LEU A 494 -8.93 -25.38 -16.61
CA LEU A 494 -10.14 -24.74 -16.11
C LEU A 494 -9.87 -24.04 -14.77
N ILE A 495 -9.97 -22.71 -14.80
CA ILE A 495 -9.74 -21.84 -13.65
C ILE A 495 -10.91 -20.88 -13.54
N VAL A 496 -11.36 -20.59 -12.33
CA VAL A 496 -12.48 -19.67 -12.05
C VAL A 496 -12.03 -18.62 -11.05
N ARG A 497 -12.42 -17.37 -11.27
CA ARG A 497 -12.15 -16.25 -10.36
C ARG A 497 -13.40 -15.43 -10.06
N VAL A 498 -13.48 -14.88 -8.85
CA VAL A 498 -14.56 -14.01 -8.35
C VAL A 498 -13.98 -12.79 -7.67
N GLY A 499 -14.69 -11.66 -7.78
CA GLY A 499 -14.16 -10.42 -7.22
C GLY A 499 -15.11 -9.23 -7.30
N THR A 500 -14.55 -8.02 -7.31
CA THR A 500 -15.23 -6.76 -7.61
C THR A 500 -14.66 -6.12 -8.86
N LEU A 501 -15.52 -5.48 -9.63
CA LEU A 501 -15.10 -4.79 -10.86
C LEU A 501 -14.21 -3.57 -10.56
N PHE A 502 -13.23 -3.33 -11.41
CA PHE A 502 -12.46 -2.10 -11.41
C PHE A 502 -13.21 -1.02 -12.21
N GLY A 503 -13.58 0.06 -11.54
CA GLY A 503 -14.31 1.14 -12.17
C GLY A 503 -15.69 0.75 -12.71
N HIS A 504 -16.20 1.56 -13.65
CA HIS A 504 -17.52 1.36 -14.26
C HIS A 504 -17.40 0.53 -15.54
N GLN A 505 -17.85 -0.73 -15.49
CA GLN A 505 -17.86 -1.66 -16.63
C GLN A 505 -19.32 -2.15 -16.86
N PRO A 506 -20.11 -1.43 -17.68
CA PRO A 506 -21.52 -1.76 -17.90
C PRO A 506 -21.72 -3.19 -18.43
N GLY A 507 -22.60 -3.95 -17.78
CA GLY A 507 -22.90 -5.33 -18.15
C GLY A 507 -21.88 -6.39 -17.70
N ALA A 508 -20.73 -5.99 -17.17
CA ALA A 508 -19.74 -6.92 -16.65
C ALA A 508 -20.24 -7.69 -15.41
N LYS A 509 -19.76 -8.91 -15.25
CA LYS A 509 -20.09 -9.81 -14.15
C LYS A 509 -18.89 -9.93 -13.19
N THR A 510 -19.17 -10.23 -11.95
CA THR A 510 -18.18 -10.36 -10.86
C THR A 510 -17.60 -11.78 -10.75
N ILE A 511 -17.74 -12.56 -11.80
CA ILE A 511 -17.20 -13.91 -11.96
C ILE A 511 -16.79 -14.15 -13.41
N SER A 512 -15.65 -14.80 -13.61
CA SER A 512 -15.17 -15.25 -14.93
C SER A 512 -14.34 -16.51 -14.80
N TYR A 513 -14.14 -17.19 -15.92
CA TYR A 513 -13.37 -18.43 -15.99
C TYR A 513 -12.41 -18.43 -17.18
N SER A 514 -11.38 -19.24 -17.09
CA SER A 514 -10.44 -19.57 -18.16
C SER A 514 -10.55 -21.06 -18.47
N GLU A 515 -10.36 -21.43 -19.73
CA GLU A 515 -10.24 -22.82 -20.19
C GLU A 515 -8.87 -23.09 -20.85
N ASP A 516 -7.92 -22.18 -20.67
CA ASP A 516 -6.57 -22.26 -21.25
C ASP A 516 -5.45 -21.94 -20.24
N GLY A 517 -5.70 -22.27 -18.96
CA GLY A 517 -4.73 -22.11 -17.89
C GLY A 517 -4.48 -20.65 -17.47
N GLY A 518 -5.46 -19.78 -17.62
CA GLY A 518 -5.41 -18.39 -17.19
C GLY A 518 -4.89 -17.41 -18.23
N ARG A 519 -4.71 -17.83 -19.51
CA ARG A 519 -4.28 -16.92 -20.58
C ARG A 519 -5.39 -16.00 -21.03
N HIS A 520 -6.59 -16.54 -21.22
CA HIS A 520 -7.76 -15.76 -21.58
C HIS A 520 -8.91 -16.05 -20.61
N TRP A 521 -9.72 -15.03 -20.38
CA TRP A 521 -10.83 -15.09 -19.45
C TRP A 521 -12.16 -14.85 -20.14
N THR A 522 -13.18 -15.61 -19.75
CA THR A 522 -14.56 -15.50 -20.24
C THR A 522 -15.47 -15.15 -19.08
N MET A 523 -16.25 -14.10 -19.22
CA MET A 523 -17.29 -13.73 -18.27
C MET A 523 -18.37 -14.79 -18.20
N CYS A 524 -18.85 -15.16 -17.01
CA CYS A 524 -20.05 -15.96 -16.88
C CYS A 524 -21.28 -15.22 -17.41
N ALA A 525 -22.27 -15.96 -17.93
CA ALA A 525 -23.49 -15.37 -18.47
C ALA A 525 -24.30 -14.65 -17.38
N THR A 526 -24.35 -15.21 -16.18
CA THR A 526 -25.13 -14.70 -15.05
C THR A 526 -24.32 -14.68 -13.75
N VAL A 527 -24.88 -14.05 -12.74
CA VAL A 527 -24.47 -14.11 -11.33
C VAL A 527 -25.67 -14.56 -10.49
N PRO A 528 -25.48 -15.18 -9.31
CA PRO A 528 -26.60 -15.64 -8.49
C PRO A 528 -27.60 -14.54 -8.13
N THR A 529 -27.10 -13.35 -7.79
CA THR A 529 -27.89 -12.13 -7.58
C THR A 529 -27.06 -10.93 -8.10
N GLU A 530 -27.72 -9.83 -8.41
CA GLU A 530 -27.03 -8.60 -8.85
C GLU A 530 -26.04 -8.04 -7.82
N LYS A 531 -26.18 -8.44 -6.55
CA LYS A 531 -25.28 -8.03 -5.46
C LYS A 531 -24.14 -9.01 -5.21
N SER A 532 -24.10 -10.15 -5.92
CA SER A 532 -23.06 -11.16 -5.75
C SER A 532 -21.70 -10.63 -6.20
N ARG A 533 -20.74 -10.61 -5.28
CA ARG A 533 -19.38 -10.13 -5.49
C ARG A 533 -18.45 -10.71 -4.43
N ASN A 534 -17.15 -10.66 -4.67
CA ASN A 534 -16.11 -11.14 -3.73
C ASN A 534 -16.36 -12.59 -3.25
N GLY A 535 -15.93 -12.86 -2.01
CA GLY A 535 -16.09 -14.16 -1.36
C GLY A 535 -15.17 -15.23 -1.93
N HIS A 536 -15.58 -16.50 -1.80
CA HIS A 536 -14.75 -17.64 -2.17
C HIS A 536 -15.41 -18.48 -3.25
N ILE A 537 -14.57 -19.12 -4.07
CA ILE A 537 -15.01 -20.02 -5.15
C ILE A 537 -14.32 -21.37 -4.97
N ALA A 538 -15.07 -22.46 -5.15
CA ALA A 538 -14.55 -23.81 -5.24
C ALA A 538 -15.02 -24.45 -6.55
N VAL A 539 -14.14 -25.22 -7.19
CA VAL A 539 -14.39 -25.90 -8.45
C VAL A 539 -14.17 -27.40 -8.25
N ALA A 540 -15.16 -28.21 -8.58
CA ALA A 540 -15.04 -29.67 -8.50
C ALA A 540 -13.78 -30.16 -9.19
N ALA A 541 -13.23 -31.30 -8.76
CA ALA A 541 -11.99 -31.84 -9.28
C ALA A 541 -11.98 -31.95 -10.82
N ASP A 542 -13.09 -32.38 -11.43
CA ASP A 542 -13.28 -32.51 -12.87
C ASP A 542 -13.88 -31.28 -13.57
N GLY A 543 -14.21 -30.23 -12.81
CA GLY A 543 -14.84 -29.00 -13.29
C GLY A 543 -16.34 -29.05 -13.49
N SER A 544 -17.02 -30.18 -13.14
CA SER A 544 -18.45 -30.41 -13.37
C SER A 544 -19.38 -29.49 -12.56
N SER A 545 -18.92 -28.97 -11.45
CA SER A 545 -19.68 -28.03 -10.61
C SER A 545 -18.78 -27.00 -9.93
N TRP A 546 -19.34 -25.80 -9.71
CA TRP A 546 -18.66 -24.72 -8.99
C TRP A 546 -19.55 -24.21 -7.88
N ILE A 547 -18.97 -23.89 -6.73
CA ILE A 547 -19.69 -23.29 -5.62
C ILE A 547 -19.06 -21.94 -5.31
N TRP A 548 -19.88 -20.91 -5.37
CA TRP A 548 -19.51 -19.56 -5.00
C TRP A 548 -20.20 -19.15 -3.70
N THR A 549 -19.43 -18.63 -2.75
CA THR A 549 -19.91 -18.05 -1.49
C THR A 549 -19.66 -16.52 -1.51
N PRO A 550 -20.53 -15.73 -2.15
CA PRO A 550 -20.36 -14.28 -2.24
C PRO A 550 -20.42 -13.62 -0.87
N ASP A 551 -19.82 -12.44 -0.76
CA ASP A 551 -19.86 -11.65 0.49
C ASP A 551 -21.28 -11.44 0.99
N ARG A 552 -21.50 -11.69 2.29
CA ARG A 552 -22.77 -11.47 3.01
C ARG A 552 -23.97 -12.19 2.40
N SER A 553 -23.74 -13.21 1.58
CA SER A 553 -24.74 -13.97 0.87
C SER A 553 -24.70 -15.45 1.22
N GLU A 554 -25.70 -16.20 0.75
CA GLU A 554 -25.71 -17.66 0.77
C GLU A 554 -24.74 -18.23 -0.26
N ALA A 555 -24.42 -19.52 -0.13
CA ALA A 555 -23.64 -20.24 -1.12
C ALA A 555 -24.50 -20.65 -2.32
N TYR A 556 -23.94 -20.55 -3.52
CA TYR A 556 -24.60 -20.89 -4.76
C TYR A 556 -23.78 -21.87 -5.59
N LEU A 557 -24.48 -22.86 -6.18
CA LEU A 557 -23.92 -23.90 -7.03
C LEU A 557 -24.31 -23.64 -8.49
N THR A 558 -23.36 -23.81 -9.41
CA THR A 558 -23.59 -23.91 -10.85
C THR A 558 -23.03 -25.23 -11.38
N ARG A 559 -23.69 -25.81 -12.41
CA ARG A 559 -23.23 -27.00 -13.16
C ARG A 559 -23.09 -26.72 -14.66
N ASP A 560 -23.26 -25.46 -15.05
CA ASP A 560 -23.29 -24.97 -16.43
C ASP A 560 -22.42 -23.73 -16.65
N LYS A 561 -21.30 -23.64 -15.91
CA LYS A 561 -20.30 -22.56 -15.97
C LYS A 561 -20.90 -21.17 -15.73
N GLY A 562 -21.86 -21.08 -14.80
CA GLY A 562 -22.47 -19.81 -14.43
C GLY A 562 -23.56 -19.34 -15.40
N ALA A 563 -24.15 -20.20 -16.20
CA ALA A 563 -25.36 -19.89 -16.95
C ALA A 563 -26.60 -19.90 -16.03
N SER A 564 -26.62 -20.79 -15.04
CA SER A 564 -27.65 -20.81 -13.99
C SER A 564 -27.06 -21.12 -12.60
N TRP A 565 -27.81 -20.76 -11.55
CA TRP A 565 -27.37 -20.89 -10.15
C TRP A 565 -28.50 -21.44 -9.29
N GLN A 566 -28.16 -22.31 -8.34
CA GLN A 566 -29.06 -22.79 -7.30
C GLN A 566 -28.42 -22.62 -5.91
N SER A 567 -29.20 -22.37 -4.86
CA SER A 567 -28.69 -22.25 -3.50
C SER A 567 -28.21 -23.61 -2.98
N CYS A 568 -27.03 -23.61 -2.32
CA CYS A 568 -26.57 -24.75 -1.54
C CYS A 568 -27.31 -24.78 -0.19
N ARG A 569 -27.58 -26.01 0.30
CA ARG A 569 -28.25 -26.21 1.61
C ARG A 569 -27.25 -26.63 2.67
N GLY A 570 -27.43 -26.15 3.88
CA GLY A 570 -26.62 -26.56 5.05
C GLY A 570 -25.30 -25.81 5.25
N LEU A 571 -25.01 -24.75 4.48
CA LEU A 571 -23.84 -23.90 4.68
C LEU A 571 -24.19 -22.57 5.36
N PRO A 572 -23.35 -22.06 6.27
CA PRO A 572 -23.46 -20.69 6.74
C PRO A 572 -23.05 -19.69 5.65
N LYS A 573 -23.51 -18.44 5.80
CA LYS A 573 -23.13 -17.37 4.88
C LYS A 573 -21.65 -17.02 5.00
N ASN A 574 -21.06 -16.62 3.88
CA ASN A 574 -19.69 -16.08 3.85
C ASN A 574 -18.62 -17.04 4.38
N ILE A 575 -18.85 -18.35 4.24
CA ILE A 575 -17.88 -19.37 4.64
C ILE A 575 -16.89 -19.67 3.52
N ARG A 576 -15.62 -19.89 3.88
CA ARG A 576 -14.62 -20.34 2.90
C ARG A 576 -14.90 -21.79 2.52
N ILE A 577 -14.94 -22.06 1.22
CA ILE A 577 -15.24 -23.37 0.64
C ILE A 577 -14.10 -23.86 -0.26
N ILE A 578 -13.83 -25.15 -0.23
CA ILE A 578 -12.90 -25.85 -1.13
C ILE A 578 -13.54 -27.10 -1.72
N ALA A 579 -13.00 -27.58 -2.83
CA ALA A 579 -13.31 -28.88 -3.39
C ALA A 579 -12.27 -29.94 -3.01
N ASP A 580 -12.70 -31.19 -2.91
CA ASP A 580 -11.80 -32.34 -2.91
C ASP A 580 -11.03 -32.37 -4.25
N LYS A 581 -9.76 -32.79 -4.21
CA LYS A 581 -8.92 -32.81 -5.42
C LYS A 581 -8.94 -34.14 -6.18
N VAL A 582 -9.67 -35.12 -5.66
CA VAL A 582 -9.83 -36.46 -6.24
C VAL A 582 -11.28 -36.71 -6.64
N ASN A 583 -12.21 -36.52 -5.71
CA ASN A 583 -13.62 -36.82 -5.90
C ASN A 583 -14.44 -35.57 -6.24
N PRO A 584 -14.99 -35.42 -7.46
CA PRO A 584 -15.74 -34.23 -7.88
C PRO A 584 -17.08 -34.04 -7.14
N GLN A 585 -17.58 -35.04 -6.43
CA GLN A 585 -18.80 -34.93 -5.64
C GLN A 585 -18.56 -34.30 -4.24
N ARG A 586 -17.30 -34.13 -3.84
CA ARG A 586 -16.94 -33.67 -2.48
C ARG A 586 -16.52 -32.24 -2.43
N PHE A 587 -17.10 -31.53 -1.44
CA PHE A 587 -16.73 -30.17 -1.07
C PHE A 587 -16.68 -30.05 0.44
N TYR A 588 -15.85 -29.10 0.92
CA TYR A 588 -15.64 -28.89 2.35
C TYR A 588 -15.59 -27.40 2.68
N ALA A 589 -16.07 -27.08 3.88
CA ALA A 589 -15.88 -25.76 4.49
C ALA A 589 -15.67 -25.93 6.00
N VAL A 590 -14.94 -25.02 6.63
CA VAL A 590 -14.65 -25.06 8.08
C VAL A 590 -15.03 -23.73 8.71
N ASP A 591 -15.81 -23.80 9.79
CA ASP A 591 -15.90 -22.73 10.77
C ASP A 591 -14.95 -23.12 11.94
N ALA A 592 -13.74 -22.57 11.91
CA ALA A 592 -12.73 -22.88 12.89
C ALA A 592 -13.08 -22.35 14.31
N VAL A 593 -13.92 -21.33 14.39
CA VAL A 593 -14.38 -20.74 15.67
C VAL A 593 -15.46 -21.60 16.32
N ALA A 594 -16.39 -22.10 15.50
CA ALA A 594 -17.45 -23.00 15.97
C ALA A 594 -16.97 -24.47 16.05
N GLU A 595 -15.77 -24.77 15.55
CA GLU A 595 -15.22 -26.12 15.42
C GLU A 595 -16.15 -27.06 14.62
N ILE A 596 -16.67 -26.57 13.49
CA ILE A 596 -17.57 -27.31 12.61
C ILE A 596 -16.95 -27.49 11.22
N LEU A 597 -16.90 -28.76 10.78
CA LEU A 597 -16.63 -29.12 9.40
C LEU A 597 -17.96 -29.31 8.67
N TYR A 598 -18.11 -28.65 7.54
CA TYR A 598 -19.21 -28.86 6.60
C TYR A 598 -18.68 -29.69 5.44
N SER A 599 -19.36 -30.79 5.11
CA SER A 599 -18.99 -31.67 4.01
C SER A 599 -20.19 -31.98 3.08
N SER A 600 -19.92 -32.04 1.79
CA SER A 600 -20.87 -32.43 0.75
C SER A 600 -20.39 -33.70 0.02
N GLU A 601 -21.29 -34.56 -0.37
CA GLU A 601 -21.04 -35.78 -1.17
C GLU A 601 -21.91 -35.83 -2.43
N ASP A 602 -22.65 -34.76 -2.74
CA ASP A 602 -23.60 -34.66 -3.85
C ASP A 602 -23.26 -33.58 -4.87
N GLY A 603 -21.97 -33.24 -4.94
CA GLY A 603 -21.48 -32.21 -5.85
C GLY A 603 -21.86 -30.81 -5.39
N GLY A 604 -22.02 -30.59 -4.06
CA GLY A 604 -22.21 -29.30 -3.46
C GLY A 604 -23.66 -28.84 -3.29
N ALA A 605 -24.65 -29.66 -3.54
CA ALA A 605 -26.06 -29.30 -3.38
C ALA A 605 -26.47 -29.23 -1.90
N THR A 606 -25.97 -30.19 -1.10
CA THR A 606 -26.26 -30.25 0.34
C THR A 606 -24.98 -30.46 1.15
N PHE A 607 -24.95 -29.88 2.35
CA PHE A 607 -23.85 -29.99 3.29
C PHE A 607 -24.32 -30.52 4.66
N HIS A 608 -23.54 -31.43 5.21
CA HIS A 608 -23.69 -31.97 6.55
C HIS A 608 -22.65 -31.31 7.46
N ALA A 609 -23.04 -31.03 8.70
CA ALA A 609 -22.20 -30.39 9.69
C ALA A 609 -21.71 -31.43 10.71
N ASP A 610 -20.40 -31.54 10.88
CA ASP A 610 -19.77 -32.43 11.86
C ASP A 610 -18.92 -31.60 12.82
N THR A 611 -18.95 -31.93 14.12
CA THR A 611 -18.15 -31.27 15.11
C THR A 611 -16.69 -31.73 15.01
N LEU A 612 -15.78 -30.76 14.91
CA LEU A 612 -14.34 -30.98 14.98
C LEU A 612 -13.90 -30.90 16.44
N ASN A 613 -13.14 -31.89 16.90
CA ASN A 613 -12.46 -31.80 18.20
C ASN A 613 -11.04 -31.26 17.97
N LEU A 614 -10.93 -29.96 17.71
CA LEU A 614 -9.64 -29.32 17.52
C LEU A 614 -8.92 -29.22 18.86
N THR A 615 -7.73 -29.81 18.96
CA THR A 615 -6.90 -29.76 20.18
C THR A 615 -6.31 -28.37 20.42
N VAL A 616 -6.38 -27.48 19.44
CA VAL A 616 -5.84 -26.12 19.48
C VAL A 616 -6.96 -25.12 19.76
N LYS A 617 -7.12 -24.72 21.01
CA LYS A 617 -8.17 -23.77 21.47
C LYS A 617 -7.93 -22.31 21.09
N ARG A 618 -7.14 -22.00 20.07
CA ARG A 618 -6.69 -20.62 19.75
C ARG A 618 -7.45 -19.92 18.63
N PHE A 619 -8.45 -20.54 18.06
CA PHE A 619 -9.30 -19.93 17.04
C PHE A 619 -10.35 -18.94 17.57
N GLN A 620 -10.10 -18.28 18.72
CA GLN A 620 -11.08 -17.35 19.28
C GLN A 620 -11.05 -16.01 18.52
N ARG A 621 -12.22 -15.60 18.00
CA ARG A 621 -12.44 -14.32 17.32
C ARG A 621 -11.90 -13.09 18.06
N GLY A 622 -11.75 -13.14 19.39
CA GLY A 622 -11.24 -12.04 20.20
C GLY A 622 -9.74 -11.78 20.05
N ASN A 623 -8.93 -12.83 19.84
CA ASN A 623 -7.48 -12.69 19.70
C ASN A 623 -7.03 -12.52 18.24
N ALA A 624 -7.80 -13.03 17.28
CA ALA A 624 -7.61 -12.78 15.87
C ALA A 624 -7.82 -11.30 15.48
N GLY A 625 -8.58 -10.55 16.29
CA GLY A 625 -8.97 -9.18 15.96
C GLY A 625 -7.82 -8.17 15.83
N ALA A 626 -6.71 -8.37 16.54
CA ALA A 626 -5.56 -7.47 16.42
C ALA A 626 -4.63 -7.87 15.26
N ALA A 627 -4.51 -9.14 15.03
CA ALA A 627 -3.54 -9.69 14.09
C ALA A 627 -4.12 -9.92 12.68
N VAL A 628 -5.43 -10.12 12.55
CA VAL A 628 -6.14 -10.06 11.26
C VAL A 628 -6.23 -8.63 10.73
N ARG A 629 -6.02 -7.63 11.57
CA ARG A 629 -5.87 -6.23 11.18
C ARG A 629 -4.43 -5.91 10.74
N ARG A 630 -3.92 -6.63 9.80
CA ARG A 630 -2.69 -6.26 9.09
C ARG A 630 -2.89 -5.04 8.21
N GLY A 631 -3.36 -3.94 8.73
CA GLY A 631 -3.62 -2.80 7.89
C GLY A 631 -4.69 -3.00 6.81
N ASP A 632 -4.91 -4.21 6.33
CA ASP A 632 -5.93 -4.52 5.34
C ASP A 632 -6.92 -5.59 5.83
N PRO A 633 -8.22 -5.25 5.99
CA PRO A 633 -9.25 -6.20 6.38
C PRO A 633 -9.52 -7.27 5.31
N ARG A 634 -8.94 -7.15 4.13
CA ARG A 634 -9.08 -8.10 3.00
C ARG A 634 -8.24 -9.36 3.17
N GLY A 635 -7.23 -9.37 4.08
CA GLY A 635 -6.29 -10.50 4.25
C GLY A 635 -6.43 -11.25 5.56
N GLY A 636 -5.79 -12.42 5.65
CA GLY A 636 -5.53 -13.13 6.90
C GLY A 636 -6.72 -13.90 7.48
N GLN A 637 -7.18 -14.92 6.78
CA GLN A 637 -8.19 -15.85 7.29
C GLN A 637 -7.60 -17.25 7.45
N ASP A 638 -8.15 -18.03 8.39
CA ASP A 638 -7.86 -19.45 8.48
C ASP A 638 -8.11 -20.14 7.15
N ARG A 639 -7.23 -21.07 6.79
CA ARG A 639 -7.25 -21.74 5.50
C ARG A 639 -7.50 -23.24 5.67
N ILE A 640 -8.36 -23.79 4.83
CA ILE A 640 -8.54 -25.21 4.65
C ILE A 640 -8.01 -25.63 3.28
N TYR A 641 -7.32 -26.77 3.21
CA TYR A 641 -6.76 -27.33 1.98
C TYR A 641 -7.09 -28.80 1.86
N ALA A 642 -7.35 -29.28 0.65
CA ALA A 642 -7.48 -30.70 0.32
C ALA A 642 -6.17 -31.19 -0.30
N THR A 643 -5.70 -32.36 0.13
CA THR A 643 -4.44 -32.96 -0.35
C THR A 643 -4.62 -33.54 -1.75
N PRO A 644 -3.75 -33.16 -2.72
CA PRO A 644 -3.74 -33.78 -4.04
C PRO A 644 -3.54 -35.29 -3.99
N GLY A 645 -4.32 -36.04 -4.75
CA GLY A 645 -4.23 -37.49 -4.84
C GLY A 645 -4.78 -38.27 -3.65
N HIS A 646 -5.27 -37.57 -2.62
CA HIS A 646 -5.82 -38.20 -1.41
C HIS A 646 -7.23 -37.68 -1.13
N GLU A 647 -8.22 -38.49 -1.40
CA GLU A 647 -9.62 -38.17 -1.13
C GLU A 647 -9.87 -38.04 0.38
N LYS A 648 -10.63 -37.03 0.80
CA LYS A 648 -10.98 -36.74 2.21
C LYS A 648 -9.80 -36.38 3.13
N ASP A 649 -8.66 -36.09 2.57
CA ASP A 649 -7.51 -35.64 3.34
C ASP A 649 -7.44 -34.11 3.35
N LEU A 650 -7.57 -33.51 4.55
CA LEU A 650 -7.73 -32.08 4.73
C LEU A 650 -6.70 -31.51 5.69
N TRP A 651 -6.20 -30.33 5.35
CA TRP A 651 -5.30 -29.54 6.22
C TRP A 651 -5.98 -28.23 6.59
N ILE A 652 -5.90 -27.87 7.85
CA ILE A 652 -6.37 -26.57 8.36
C ILE A 652 -5.15 -25.81 8.85
N ALA A 653 -4.85 -24.69 8.19
CA ALA A 653 -3.81 -23.74 8.59
C ALA A 653 -4.45 -22.64 9.41
N ALA A 654 -4.08 -22.57 10.69
CA ALA A 654 -4.53 -21.54 11.60
C ALA A 654 -3.66 -20.29 11.53
N TYR A 655 -4.21 -19.19 11.98
CA TYR A 655 -3.55 -17.88 12.00
C TYR A 655 -2.25 -17.86 12.85
N ASP A 656 -2.21 -18.62 13.95
CA ASP A 656 -1.07 -18.69 14.86
C ASP A 656 0.09 -19.58 14.36
N GLY A 657 0.03 -20.04 13.11
CA GLY A 657 1.01 -20.94 12.50
C GLY A 657 0.79 -22.41 12.86
N SER A 658 -0.20 -22.76 13.65
CA SER A 658 -0.55 -24.14 13.95
C SER A 658 -1.20 -24.80 12.74
N VAL A 659 -0.74 -26.00 12.39
CA VAL A 659 -1.33 -26.82 11.32
C VAL A 659 -2.01 -28.01 11.97
N SER A 660 -3.29 -28.19 11.73
CA SER A 660 -4.04 -29.36 12.14
C SER A 660 -4.35 -30.24 10.93
N TYR A 661 -4.11 -31.51 11.04
CA TYR A 661 -4.35 -32.51 10.02
C TYR A 661 -5.57 -33.36 10.37
N THR A 662 -6.47 -33.59 9.42
CA THR A 662 -7.70 -34.37 9.66
C THR A 662 -7.85 -35.47 8.63
N HIS A 663 -7.76 -36.71 9.07
CA HIS A 663 -8.17 -37.88 8.30
C HIS A 663 -9.67 -38.17 8.54
N LEU A 664 -10.50 -38.10 7.52
CA LEU A 664 -11.94 -38.39 7.60
C LEU A 664 -12.29 -39.89 7.55
N THR A 665 -11.44 -40.77 8.04
CA THR A 665 -11.74 -42.19 8.23
C THR A 665 -11.70 -42.57 9.71
N LEU A 666 -12.61 -41.98 10.54
CA LEU A 666 -12.73 -42.11 11.98
C LEU A 666 -11.86 -41.15 12.81
N PRO A 667 -12.28 -40.76 14.02
CA PRO A 667 -11.82 -39.54 14.66
C PRO A 667 -10.41 -39.70 15.23
N THR A 668 -9.40 -39.42 14.43
CA THR A 668 -8.06 -39.22 14.95
C THR A 668 -7.55 -37.89 14.41
N ILE A 669 -7.70 -36.86 15.23
CA ILE A 669 -7.08 -35.56 15.00
C ILE A 669 -5.69 -35.63 15.61
N CYS A 670 -4.65 -35.58 14.80
CA CYS A 670 -3.27 -35.38 15.28
C CYS A 670 -2.89 -33.93 15.07
N SER A 671 -2.60 -33.23 16.17
CA SER A 671 -1.90 -31.94 16.13
C SER A 671 -0.39 -32.19 16.06
N VAL A 672 0.28 -31.51 15.19
CA VAL A 672 1.75 -31.46 15.14
C VAL A 672 2.22 -30.12 15.69
#